data_1f03e076c6bb1c9ab8b58a30c1c4024c
#
_entry.id   1f03e076c6bb1c9ab8b58a30c1c4024c
#
_cell.length_a   1.000
_cell.length_b   1.000
_cell.length_c   1.000
_cell.angle_alpha   90.00
_cell.angle_beta   90.00
_cell.angle_gamma   90.00
#
_symmetry.space_group_name_H-M   'P 1'
#
loop_
_entity.id
_entity.type
_entity.pdbx_description
1 polymer ?
#
loop_
_entity_poly.entity_id
_entity_poly.type
_entity_poly.pdbx_seq_one_letter_code
_entity_poly.pdbx_strand_id
1 'polypeptide(L)'
;VIYLSIVQEEILIMLSFFETHINRNQPIMRIREINAMRGPNYWSVRRHKLIVMVLDLEEMEESPSNKISGFPDRLKELFPTMYSHRCSVGTPGGFFERVEEGTWMGHIIEHIALEIQTLAGMDTGFGRTRDYGESGVYNVVFSYMEESVGRYAAKAAVAICEALIADENYDLDAAIQTMRELREESRLGPSTGSIVEEAESRGIPWFRLNKYSLCQLGYGANQKRIQATVTSETSSIGVELACDKEDTKFLLEQAEVAVPRGDIIRRERSLKPACDYVGYPLVIKPVDGNHGRGITVDIQNYEDALVAYTHAKESSRNGAIIVEKFIVGDDYRLLVINNRLVAAAIRTPAHVIGDGKSTIKELIDEVNRDPRRGYGHEEVLTQITINELTETIIKDAGYTLDSVIAEDEKLILKDTANLSTGGTAEDITDIVHPANVSMAERISKIIDLDICGIDIMTTDISKPLSETGGAVLEVNAGPGFRMHLAPTTGLPRNVAAPVIDKLFPKQGDIGRIPITAITGTNGKTTTSRLIAHMAKMKGYRVGYTTSDGVYIQNRLLMTGDCTGPASAEFVLRDPTVNFAVLECARGGLLRAGLGFKNCDVAVVTNVSPDHLGLKGIHTIEQLARVKGVVPETVLPDGTAVLNADDELVYEMRRNLNCNVALFSMDENNTH
;
A
#
# COMPACT_ATOMS: atom_id res chain seq x y z
N VAL A 1 -7.73 -24.80 -5.63
CA VAL A 1 -6.50 -25.05 -6.40
C VAL A 1 -5.59 -23.83 -6.37
N ILE A 2 -6.11 -22.60 -6.48
CA ILE A 2 -5.32 -21.33 -6.44
C ILE A 2 -4.75 -21.07 -5.02
N TYR A 3 -5.42 -21.47 -3.96
CA TYR A 3 -4.97 -21.30 -2.58
C TYR A 3 -3.78 -22.22 -2.22
N LEU A 4 -3.68 -23.38 -2.83
CA LEU A 4 -2.57 -24.34 -2.65
C LEU A 4 -1.28 -23.90 -3.34
N SER A 5 -1.36 -23.12 -4.43
CA SER A 5 -0.21 -22.62 -5.17
C SER A 5 0.53 -21.49 -4.43
N ILE A 6 -0.21 -20.61 -3.76
CA ILE A 6 0.37 -19.48 -3.00
C ILE A 6 1.11 -19.97 -1.75
N VAL A 7 0.55 -20.98 -1.08
CA VAL A 7 1.20 -21.63 0.09
C VAL A 7 2.45 -22.41 -0.32
N GLN A 8 2.50 -22.95 -1.54
CA GLN A 8 3.69 -23.67 -2.03
C GLN A 8 4.84 -22.75 -2.44
N GLU A 9 4.59 -21.58 -3.03
CA GLU A 9 5.64 -20.60 -3.33
C GLU A 9 6.22 -19.96 -2.06
N GLU A 10 5.37 -19.58 -1.09
CA GLU A 10 5.83 -19.10 0.22
C GLU A 10 6.65 -20.16 0.98
N ILE A 11 6.28 -21.45 0.86
CA ILE A 11 7.01 -22.55 1.47
C ILE A 11 8.36 -22.77 0.76
N LEU A 12 8.48 -22.59 -0.54
CA LEU A 12 9.73 -22.79 -1.30
C LEU A 12 10.76 -21.68 -1.02
N ILE A 13 10.33 -20.42 -0.93
CA ILE A 13 11.20 -19.30 -0.53
C ILE A 13 11.63 -19.47 0.95
N MET A 14 10.73 -19.91 1.83
CA MET A 14 11.05 -20.24 3.22
C MET A 14 12.03 -21.41 3.34
N LEU A 15 11.90 -22.45 2.53
CA LEU A 15 12.77 -23.63 2.59
C LEU A 15 14.18 -23.34 2.07
N SER A 16 14.34 -22.51 1.03
CA SER A 16 15.66 -22.14 0.52
C SER A 16 16.48 -21.30 1.52
N PHE A 17 15.81 -20.50 2.34
CA PHE A 17 16.47 -19.69 3.39
C PHE A 17 16.89 -20.55 4.59
N PHE A 18 16.11 -21.60 4.91
CA PHE A 18 16.44 -22.52 6.00
C PHE A 18 17.65 -23.39 5.69
N GLU A 19 17.91 -23.73 4.43
CA GLU A 19 19.04 -24.61 4.05
C GLU A 19 20.40 -23.89 4.05
N THR A 20 20.43 -22.56 3.97
CA THR A 20 21.70 -21.81 3.86
C THR A 20 22.28 -21.31 5.18
N HIS A 21 21.52 -21.28 6.29
CA HIS A 21 21.96 -20.61 7.53
C HIS A 21 21.91 -21.46 8.80
N ILE A 22 21.49 -22.73 8.79
CA ILE A 22 21.44 -23.54 10.02
C ILE A 22 22.19 -24.86 9.85
N ASN A 23 23.46 -24.83 10.21
CA ASN A 23 24.26 -26.06 10.38
C ASN A 23 24.28 -26.53 11.86
N ARG A 24 23.17 -26.30 12.62
CA ARG A 24 22.99 -26.78 14.00
C ARG A 24 21.88 -27.80 14.08
N ASN A 25 22.16 -28.90 14.76
CA ASN A 25 21.23 -30.01 14.93
C ASN A 25 19.99 -29.69 15.81
N GLN A 26 19.94 -28.55 16.53
CA GLN A 26 18.75 -28.04 17.25
C GLN A 26 18.87 -26.52 17.52
N PRO A 27 17.79 -25.72 17.35
CA PRO A 27 17.76 -24.31 17.72
C PRO A 27 17.87 -24.18 19.27
N ILE A 28 18.50 -23.08 19.73
CA ILE A 28 18.66 -22.79 21.18
C ILE A 28 17.31 -22.37 21.79
N MET A 29 16.47 -21.68 21.01
CA MET A 29 15.13 -21.24 21.38
C MET A 29 14.13 -21.73 20.34
N ARG A 30 12.88 -22.00 20.73
CA ARG A 30 11.88 -22.57 19.82
C ARG A 30 10.69 -21.65 19.63
N ILE A 31 10.46 -21.24 18.37
CA ILE A 31 9.22 -20.56 17.98
C ILE A 31 8.09 -21.61 17.92
N ARG A 32 7.09 -21.52 18.82
CA ARG A 32 5.92 -22.40 18.81
C ARG A 32 4.86 -21.97 17.82
N GLU A 33 4.60 -20.65 17.72
CA GLU A 33 3.54 -20.08 16.85
C GLU A 33 3.87 -18.62 16.53
N ILE A 34 3.49 -18.17 15.30
CA ILE A 34 3.50 -16.75 14.89
C ILE A 34 2.13 -16.39 14.34
N ASN A 35 1.40 -15.52 15.05
CA ASN A 35 0.12 -14.99 14.62
C ASN A 35 0.26 -13.52 14.20
N ALA A 36 -0.46 -13.12 13.15
CA ALA A 36 -0.58 -11.72 12.74
C ALA A 36 -1.98 -11.19 13.07
N MET A 37 -2.05 -10.19 13.94
CA MET A 37 -3.27 -9.46 14.23
C MET A 37 -3.49 -8.43 13.13
N ARG A 38 -4.73 -8.34 12.61
CA ARG A 38 -5.09 -7.45 11.49
C ARG A 38 -6.18 -6.44 11.86
N GLY A 39 -6.76 -6.55 13.05
CA GLY A 39 -7.82 -5.70 13.59
C GLY A 39 -7.71 -5.52 15.09
N PRO A 40 -8.73 -4.91 15.74
CA PRO A 40 -8.81 -4.82 17.19
C PRO A 40 -8.60 -6.18 17.84
N ASN A 41 -7.75 -6.25 18.85
CA ASN A 41 -7.28 -7.51 19.40
C ASN A 41 -7.02 -7.41 20.92
N TYR A 42 -6.73 -8.53 21.54
CA TYR A 42 -6.46 -8.64 22.98
C TYR A 42 -5.30 -7.77 23.47
N TRP A 43 -4.27 -7.59 22.64
CA TRP A 43 -3.06 -6.83 22.99
C TRP A 43 -3.29 -5.32 22.89
N SER A 44 -4.12 -4.90 21.92
CA SER A 44 -4.48 -3.51 21.72
C SER A 44 -5.74 -3.38 20.86
N VAL A 45 -6.73 -2.61 21.33
CA VAL A 45 -7.91 -2.26 20.53
C VAL A 45 -7.59 -1.20 19.47
N ARG A 46 -6.55 -0.39 19.69
CA ARG A 46 -6.17 0.72 18.82
C ARG A 46 -5.07 0.36 17.81
N ARG A 47 -4.20 -0.59 18.15
CA ARG A 47 -3.07 -1.04 17.31
C ARG A 47 -3.42 -2.38 16.70
N HIS A 48 -3.78 -2.35 15.43
CA HIS A 48 -4.38 -3.49 14.77
C HIS A 48 -3.34 -4.44 14.18
N LYS A 49 -2.22 -3.90 13.69
CA LYS A 49 -1.16 -4.66 13.02
C LYS A 49 -0.07 -5.07 14.02
N LEU A 50 -0.22 -6.25 14.62
CA LEU A 50 0.73 -6.81 15.59
C LEU A 50 1.10 -8.24 15.23
N ILE A 51 2.40 -8.56 15.28
CA ILE A 51 2.86 -9.94 15.36
C ILE A 51 2.77 -10.39 16.82
N VAL A 52 2.26 -11.58 17.03
CA VAL A 52 2.26 -12.28 18.32
C VAL A 52 2.99 -13.59 18.14
N MET A 53 4.22 -13.66 18.59
CA MET A 53 5.05 -14.86 18.56
C MET A 53 5.05 -15.54 19.91
N VAL A 54 4.71 -16.82 19.95
CA VAL A 54 4.88 -17.67 21.15
C VAL A 54 6.26 -18.29 21.08
N LEU A 55 7.14 -17.84 21.95
CA LEU A 55 8.54 -18.23 22.02
C LEU A 55 8.82 -19.03 23.28
N ASP A 56 9.41 -20.19 23.12
CA ASP A 56 9.93 -21.05 24.17
C ASP A 56 11.44 -20.82 24.28
N LEU A 57 11.89 -20.33 25.42
CA LEU A 57 13.29 -19.99 25.65
C LEU A 57 14.15 -21.23 25.92
N GLU A 58 13.52 -22.41 26.18
CA GLU A 58 14.21 -23.66 26.48
C GLU A 58 15.28 -23.41 27.60
N GLU A 59 16.54 -23.75 27.34
CA GLU A 59 17.63 -23.58 28.32
C GLU A 59 17.97 -22.11 28.63
N MET A 60 17.54 -21.16 27.77
CA MET A 60 17.81 -19.73 27.93
C MET A 60 16.94 -19.07 29.00
N GLU A 61 15.92 -19.75 29.53
CA GLU A 61 15.15 -19.28 30.70
C GLU A 61 16.01 -19.03 31.92
N GLU A 62 17.05 -19.85 32.14
CA GLU A 62 17.98 -19.73 33.29
C GLU A 62 19.16 -18.78 33.01
N SER A 63 19.21 -18.20 31.77
CA SER A 63 20.34 -17.41 31.28
C SER A 63 19.92 -16.02 30.81
N PRO A 64 19.59 -15.08 31.74
CA PRO A 64 19.36 -13.69 31.36
C PRO A 64 20.62 -13.05 30.73
N SER A 65 20.43 -11.97 29.96
CA SER A 65 21.46 -11.34 29.13
C SER A 65 22.80 -11.05 29.83
N ASN A 66 22.75 -10.66 31.10
CA ASN A 66 23.96 -10.36 31.90
C ASN A 66 24.75 -11.61 32.33
N LYS A 67 24.18 -12.80 32.21
CA LYS A 67 24.90 -14.06 32.47
C LYS A 67 25.58 -14.64 31.24
N ILE A 68 25.31 -14.08 30.03
CA ILE A 68 25.91 -14.54 28.77
C ILE A 68 27.12 -13.69 28.49
N SER A 69 28.31 -14.32 28.51
CA SER A 69 29.59 -13.61 28.36
C SER A 69 29.65 -12.83 27.04
N GLY A 70 29.95 -11.52 27.11
CA GLY A 70 30.12 -10.64 25.94
C GLY A 70 28.84 -10.33 25.13
N PHE A 71 27.69 -10.90 25.50
CA PHE A 71 26.44 -10.67 24.76
C PHE A 71 26.02 -9.19 24.71
N PRO A 72 26.01 -8.42 25.82
CA PRO A 72 25.64 -7.01 25.78
C PRO A 72 26.52 -6.18 24.84
N ASP A 73 27.81 -6.45 24.80
CA ASP A 73 28.76 -5.70 23.94
C ASP A 73 28.55 -6.03 22.45
N ARG A 74 28.40 -7.33 22.12
CA ARG A 74 28.09 -7.77 20.76
C ARG A 74 26.77 -7.19 20.24
N LEU A 75 25.75 -7.13 21.11
CA LEU A 75 24.45 -6.53 20.76
C LEU A 75 24.58 -5.03 20.45
N LYS A 76 25.37 -4.29 21.25
CA LYS A 76 25.66 -2.86 21.00
C LYS A 76 26.44 -2.63 19.73
N GLU A 77 27.41 -3.50 19.44
CA GLU A 77 28.23 -3.43 18.22
C GLU A 77 27.38 -3.68 16.97
N LEU A 78 26.48 -4.68 16.99
CA LEU A 78 25.61 -4.99 15.88
C LEU A 78 24.51 -3.95 15.68
N PHE A 79 23.96 -3.39 16.76
CA PHE A 79 22.85 -2.43 16.73
C PHE A 79 23.13 -1.13 17.49
N PRO A 80 24.08 -0.29 17.04
CA PRO A 80 24.39 0.98 17.71
C PRO A 80 23.17 1.94 17.72
N THR A 81 22.28 1.85 16.75
CA THR A 81 21.05 2.65 16.61
C THR A 81 20.02 2.38 17.69
N MET A 82 20.04 1.19 18.32
CA MET A 82 19.15 0.85 19.45
C MET A 82 19.42 1.68 20.71
N TYR A 83 20.46 2.51 20.72
CA TYR A 83 20.63 3.54 21.76
C TYR A 83 19.43 4.50 21.85
N SER A 84 18.70 4.68 20.74
CA SER A 84 17.45 5.46 20.71
C SER A 84 16.30 4.80 21.48
N HIS A 85 16.37 3.49 21.76
CA HIS A 85 15.33 2.74 22.44
C HIS A 85 15.32 3.06 23.94
N ARG A 86 14.20 3.59 24.39
CA ARG A 86 14.02 4.06 25.77
C ARG A 86 13.61 2.96 26.73
N CYS A 87 12.96 1.92 26.22
CA CYS A 87 12.38 0.83 27.03
C CYS A 87 11.54 1.34 28.20
N SER A 88 11.45 0.57 29.28
CA SER A 88 10.76 0.94 30.54
C SER A 88 11.52 1.99 31.37
N VAL A 89 12.81 2.21 31.08
CA VAL A 89 13.64 3.23 31.76
C VAL A 89 13.21 4.65 31.35
N GLY A 90 12.76 4.83 30.10
CA GLY A 90 12.19 6.09 29.60
C GLY A 90 13.21 7.08 29.03
N THR A 91 14.50 6.81 29.12
CA THR A 91 15.62 7.62 28.58
C THR A 91 16.30 6.92 27.41
N PRO A 92 16.93 7.65 26.45
CA PRO A 92 17.79 7.05 25.44
C PRO A 92 18.88 6.18 26.09
N GLY A 93 19.14 5.00 25.53
CA GLY A 93 20.05 3.99 26.10
C GLY A 93 19.40 3.06 27.13
N GLY A 94 18.20 3.35 27.61
CA GLY A 94 17.53 2.57 28.66
C GLY A 94 17.29 1.10 28.30
N PHE A 95 17.25 0.78 27.00
CA PHE A 95 17.23 -0.63 26.58
C PHE A 95 18.56 -1.33 26.89
N PHE A 96 19.70 -0.71 26.58
CA PHE A 96 21.01 -1.30 26.86
C PHE A 96 21.30 -1.39 28.36
N GLU A 97 20.84 -0.41 29.18
CA GLU A 97 20.90 -0.50 30.64
C GLU A 97 20.18 -1.76 31.14
N ARG A 98 18.97 -2.03 30.62
CA ARG A 98 18.22 -3.26 30.95
C ARG A 98 18.94 -4.53 30.52
N VAL A 99 19.62 -4.51 29.38
CA VAL A 99 20.41 -5.67 28.88
C VAL A 99 21.61 -5.93 29.80
N GLU A 100 22.27 -4.88 30.29
CA GLU A 100 23.40 -4.98 31.22
C GLU A 100 22.97 -5.43 32.62
N GLU A 101 21.84 -4.92 33.12
CA GLU A 101 21.26 -5.35 34.41
C GLU A 101 20.79 -6.80 34.39
N GLY A 102 20.38 -7.27 33.22
CA GLY A 102 19.87 -8.63 32.97
C GLY A 102 18.39 -8.64 32.61
N THR A 103 18.10 -9.14 31.42
CA THR A 103 16.74 -9.35 30.94
C THR A 103 16.66 -10.64 30.12
N TRP A 104 15.44 -11.16 29.91
CA TRP A 104 15.21 -12.38 29.14
C TRP A 104 15.22 -12.15 27.65
N MET A 105 15.60 -13.19 26.88
CA MET A 105 15.73 -13.14 25.42
C MET A 105 14.45 -12.70 24.70
N GLY A 106 13.27 -13.07 25.22
CA GLY A 106 11.99 -12.62 24.64
C GLY A 106 11.85 -11.10 24.55
N HIS A 107 12.31 -10.36 25.56
CA HIS A 107 12.31 -8.90 25.55
C HIS A 107 13.36 -8.32 24.58
N ILE A 108 14.51 -8.95 24.45
CA ILE A 108 15.57 -8.52 23.52
C ILE A 108 15.11 -8.75 22.08
N ILE A 109 14.54 -9.92 21.79
CA ILE A 109 14.00 -10.29 20.48
C ILE A 109 12.88 -9.33 20.05
N GLU A 110 12.03 -8.89 20.98
CA GLU A 110 11.03 -7.84 20.72
C GLU A 110 11.67 -6.56 20.17
N HIS A 111 12.71 -6.07 20.83
CA HIS A 111 13.43 -4.86 20.44
C HIS A 111 14.19 -5.04 19.13
N ILE A 112 14.85 -6.18 18.92
CA ILE A 112 15.53 -6.49 17.65
C ILE A 112 14.51 -6.53 16.50
N ALA A 113 13.35 -7.19 16.69
CA ALA A 113 12.32 -7.28 15.65
C ALA A 113 11.75 -5.91 15.24
N LEU A 114 11.68 -4.95 16.16
CA LEU A 114 11.32 -3.57 15.85
C LEU A 114 12.45 -2.85 15.11
N GLU A 115 13.69 -2.97 15.60
CA GLU A 115 14.85 -2.27 15.05
C GLU A 115 15.14 -2.68 13.61
N ILE A 116 15.16 -3.98 13.29
CA ILE A 116 15.45 -4.44 11.93
C ILE A 116 14.37 -4.00 10.92
N GLN A 117 13.09 -3.84 11.35
CA GLN A 117 12.05 -3.24 10.54
C GLN A 117 12.31 -1.74 10.33
N THR A 118 12.75 -1.03 11.37
CA THR A 118 13.11 0.40 11.29
C THR A 118 14.29 0.63 10.35
N LEU A 119 15.34 -0.19 10.45
CA LEU A 119 16.50 -0.16 9.54
C LEU A 119 16.13 -0.50 8.08
N ALA A 120 15.06 -1.29 7.88
CA ALA A 120 14.49 -1.54 6.56
C ALA A 120 13.53 -0.43 6.08
N GLY A 121 13.43 0.70 6.81
CA GLY A 121 12.64 1.87 6.42
C GLY A 121 11.16 1.80 6.80
N MET A 122 10.78 1.04 7.83
CA MET A 122 9.41 0.94 8.32
C MET A 122 9.26 1.58 9.70
N ASP A 123 8.26 2.43 9.88
CA ASP A 123 7.97 3.07 11.16
C ASP A 123 7.20 2.09 12.07
N THR A 124 7.94 1.41 12.96
CA THR A 124 7.40 0.50 13.96
C THR A 124 7.92 0.88 15.34
N GLY A 125 7.07 0.85 16.37
CA GLY A 125 7.51 1.35 17.68
C GLY A 125 6.73 0.77 18.88
N PHE A 126 5.84 -0.20 18.66
CA PHE A 126 5.14 -0.84 19.76
C PHE A 126 5.66 -2.27 19.97
N GLY A 127 6.13 -2.55 21.17
CA GLY A 127 6.51 -3.88 21.60
C GLY A 127 6.01 -4.20 23.01
N ARG A 128 5.81 -5.47 23.29
CA ARG A 128 5.43 -5.97 24.61
C ARG A 128 5.70 -7.47 24.73
N THR A 129 6.53 -7.85 25.68
CA THR A 129 6.74 -9.26 26.04
C THR A 129 6.01 -9.59 27.34
N ARG A 130 5.30 -10.72 27.37
CA ARG A 130 4.51 -11.20 28.51
C ARG A 130 4.62 -12.71 28.64
N ASP A 131 4.58 -13.17 29.89
CA ASP A 131 4.45 -14.57 30.24
C ASP A 131 3.25 -15.22 29.52
N TYR A 132 3.44 -16.42 28.99
CA TYR A 132 2.39 -17.23 28.36
C TYR A 132 1.61 -18.06 29.39
N GLY A 133 2.17 -18.23 30.59
CA GLY A 133 1.62 -19.07 31.67
C GLY A 133 2.21 -20.48 31.74
N GLU A 134 3.26 -20.75 30.97
CA GLU A 134 4.12 -21.92 31.05
C GLU A 134 5.55 -21.44 31.28
N SER A 135 6.29 -22.10 32.18
CA SER A 135 7.69 -21.73 32.47
C SER A 135 8.54 -21.72 31.22
N GLY A 136 9.29 -20.65 30.98
CA GLY A 136 10.15 -20.47 29.81
C GLY A 136 9.43 -20.06 28.55
N VAL A 137 8.11 -19.91 28.57
CA VAL A 137 7.32 -19.56 27.36
C VAL A 137 6.76 -18.14 27.44
N TYR A 138 6.98 -17.36 26.40
CA TYR A 138 6.60 -15.96 26.34
C TYR A 138 5.82 -15.62 25.08
N ASN A 139 4.88 -14.68 25.21
CA ASN A 139 4.31 -13.95 24.10
C ASN A 139 5.20 -12.75 23.78
N VAL A 140 5.88 -12.77 22.66
CA VAL A 140 6.63 -11.64 22.10
C VAL A 140 5.74 -10.94 21.10
N VAL A 141 5.34 -9.70 21.41
CA VAL A 141 4.36 -8.93 20.63
C VAL A 141 5.02 -7.66 20.12
N PHE A 142 4.94 -7.39 18.81
CA PHE A 142 5.48 -6.17 18.22
C PHE A 142 4.68 -5.74 16.99
N SER A 143 4.73 -4.43 16.70
CA SER A 143 4.02 -3.86 15.54
C SER A 143 4.72 -4.17 14.22
N TYR A 144 3.94 -4.19 13.15
CA TYR A 144 4.43 -4.32 11.77
C TYR A 144 3.69 -3.36 10.84
N MET A 145 4.33 -2.99 9.71
CA MET A 145 3.65 -2.29 8.61
C MET A 145 3.11 -3.29 7.59
N GLU A 146 3.96 -4.20 7.10
CA GLU A 146 3.60 -5.28 6.18
C GLU A 146 3.72 -6.64 6.87
N GLU A 147 2.71 -7.50 6.72
CA GLU A 147 2.63 -8.78 7.45
C GLU A 147 3.78 -9.73 7.12
N SER A 148 4.14 -9.83 5.84
CA SER A 148 5.26 -10.67 5.38
C SER A 148 6.58 -10.27 6.06
N VAL A 149 6.83 -8.96 6.15
CA VAL A 149 8.01 -8.41 6.82
C VAL A 149 7.97 -8.66 8.32
N GLY A 150 6.82 -8.43 8.97
CA GLY A 150 6.66 -8.69 10.41
C GLY A 150 6.90 -10.17 10.78
N ARG A 151 6.41 -11.09 9.94
CA ARG A 151 6.66 -12.54 10.11
C ARG A 151 8.13 -12.92 9.89
N TYR A 152 8.78 -12.29 8.91
CA TYR A 152 10.22 -12.47 8.70
C TYR A 152 11.01 -11.90 9.88
N ALA A 153 10.70 -10.68 10.33
CA ALA A 153 11.35 -10.03 11.45
C ALA A 153 11.29 -10.87 12.74
N ALA A 154 10.15 -11.54 13.00
CA ALA A 154 10.02 -12.46 14.13
C ALA A 154 11.08 -13.57 14.11
N LYS A 155 11.29 -14.19 12.95
CA LYS A 155 12.25 -15.29 12.77
C LYS A 155 13.70 -14.77 12.77
N ALA A 156 13.96 -13.69 12.06
CA ALA A 156 15.28 -13.07 11.98
C ALA A 156 15.77 -12.60 13.35
N ALA A 157 14.90 -12.00 14.17
CA ALA A 157 15.25 -11.55 15.51
C ALA A 157 15.66 -12.69 16.44
N VAL A 158 15.02 -13.86 16.34
CA VAL A 158 15.43 -15.07 17.08
C VAL A 158 16.79 -15.55 16.57
N ALA A 159 16.99 -15.68 15.26
CA ALA A 159 18.26 -16.10 14.67
C ALA A 159 19.43 -15.17 15.02
N ILE A 160 19.19 -13.85 15.01
CA ILE A 160 20.19 -12.85 15.44
C ILE A 160 20.56 -13.06 16.91
N CYS A 161 19.57 -13.24 17.80
CA CYS A 161 19.82 -13.51 19.21
C CYS A 161 20.66 -14.79 19.39
N GLU A 162 20.32 -15.87 18.67
CA GLU A 162 21.05 -17.13 18.75
C GLU A 162 22.50 -16.98 18.26
N ALA A 163 22.74 -16.23 17.18
CA ALA A 163 24.08 -15.94 16.70
C ALA A 163 24.89 -15.12 17.73
N LEU A 164 24.26 -14.09 18.33
CA LEU A 164 24.92 -13.28 19.39
C LEU A 164 25.22 -14.10 20.65
N ILE A 165 24.35 -15.07 21.04
CA ILE A 165 24.60 -15.97 22.16
C ILE A 165 25.79 -16.87 21.86
N ALA A 166 25.89 -17.38 20.64
CA ALA A 166 26.92 -18.30 20.19
C ALA A 166 28.26 -17.64 19.83
N ASP A 167 28.34 -16.31 19.86
CA ASP A 167 29.49 -15.54 19.38
C ASP A 167 29.79 -15.78 17.89
N GLU A 168 28.73 -15.85 17.08
CA GLU A 168 28.78 -16.05 15.63
C GLU A 168 28.39 -14.77 14.90
N ASN A 169 28.95 -14.55 13.72
CA ASN A 169 28.57 -13.43 12.86
C ASN A 169 27.19 -13.67 12.25
N TYR A 170 26.39 -12.62 12.18
CA TYR A 170 25.12 -12.59 11.47
C TYR A 170 25.15 -11.53 10.35
N ASP A 171 24.70 -11.89 9.16
CA ASP A 171 24.60 -10.98 8.02
C ASP A 171 23.33 -10.11 8.16
N LEU A 172 23.45 -9.02 8.89
CA LEU A 172 22.36 -8.08 9.14
C LEU A 172 21.93 -7.35 7.85
N ASP A 173 22.88 -7.02 6.97
CA ASP A 173 22.59 -6.30 5.73
C ASP A 173 21.75 -7.15 4.78
N ALA A 174 22.05 -8.45 4.65
CA ALA A 174 21.22 -9.38 3.88
C ALA A 174 19.80 -9.51 4.45
N ALA A 175 19.65 -9.54 5.78
CA ALA A 175 18.34 -9.59 6.42
C ALA A 175 17.52 -8.31 6.18
N ILE A 176 18.14 -7.13 6.28
CA ILE A 176 17.52 -5.84 5.99
C ILE A 176 17.11 -5.77 4.51
N GLN A 177 17.98 -6.22 3.61
CA GLN A 177 17.69 -6.24 2.17
C GLN A 177 16.49 -7.15 1.86
N THR A 178 16.44 -8.34 2.45
CA THR A 178 15.28 -9.26 2.31
C THR A 178 13.98 -8.60 2.78
N MET A 179 14.02 -7.85 3.90
CA MET A 179 12.83 -7.14 4.38
C MET A 179 12.40 -6.02 3.44
N ARG A 180 13.33 -5.31 2.80
CA ARG A 180 13.03 -4.30 1.77
C ARG A 180 12.35 -4.94 0.57
N GLU A 181 12.85 -6.08 0.09
CA GLU A 181 12.25 -6.84 -1.01
C GLU A 181 10.83 -7.31 -0.67
N LEU A 182 10.63 -7.92 0.50
CA LEU A 182 9.31 -8.34 0.99
C LEU A 182 8.32 -7.15 1.13
N ARG A 183 8.81 -5.99 1.54
CA ARG A 183 8.01 -4.75 1.60
C ARG A 183 7.59 -4.32 0.21
N GLU A 184 8.52 -4.28 -0.77
CA GLU A 184 8.21 -3.89 -2.15
C GLU A 184 7.18 -4.82 -2.81
N GLU A 185 7.27 -6.12 -2.57
CA GLU A 185 6.32 -7.11 -3.08
C GLU A 185 4.93 -6.97 -2.46
N SER A 186 4.84 -6.57 -1.19
CA SER A 186 3.59 -6.57 -0.44
C SER A 186 2.91 -5.21 -0.36
N ARG A 187 3.63 -4.08 -0.44
CA ARG A 187 3.02 -2.75 -0.34
C ARG A 187 2.14 -2.39 -1.55
N LEU A 188 1.23 -1.46 -1.35
CA LEU A 188 0.52 -0.81 -2.45
C LEU A 188 1.45 0.19 -3.14
N GLY A 189 1.39 0.25 -4.46
CA GLY A 189 2.11 1.29 -5.21
C GLY A 189 1.68 2.70 -4.79
N PRO A 190 2.52 3.74 -5.02
CA PRO A 190 2.32 5.09 -4.47
C PRO A 190 0.93 5.69 -4.76
N SER A 191 0.39 5.49 -5.95
CA SER A 191 -0.92 6.03 -6.33
C SER A 191 -2.07 5.35 -5.58
N THR A 192 -2.09 4.02 -5.50
CA THR A 192 -3.13 3.29 -4.77
C THR A 192 -2.97 3.49 -3.27
N GLY A 193 -1.71 3.48 -2.78
CA GLY A 193 -1.39 3.71 -1.38
C GLY A 193 -1.92 5.04 -0.89
N SER A 194 -1.68 6.13 -1.62
CA SER A 194 -2.18 7.45 -1.23
C SER A 194 -3.70 7.54 -1.14
N ILE A 195 -4.44 6.87 -2.06
CA ILE A 195 -5.91 6.83 -2.01
C ILE A 195 -6.38 6.05 -0.78
N VAL A 196 -5.73 4.94 -0.47
CA VAL A 196 -6.05 4.12 0.72
C VAL A 196 -5.72 4.86 2.00
N GLU A 197 -4.57 5.54 2.08
CA GLU A 197 -4.16 6.36 3.23
C GLU A 197 -5.13 7.51 3.47
N GLU A 198 -5.55 8.19 2.41
CA GLU A 198 -6.58 9.24 2.49
C GLU A 198 -7.92 8.68 2.98
N ALA A 199 -8.33 7.52 2.47
CA ALA A 199 -9.54 6.83 2.95
C ALA A 199 -9.43 6.47 4.44
N GLU A 200 -8.29 5.92 4.88
CA GLU A 200 -8.05 5.59 6.29
C GLU A 200 -8.06 6.82 7.20
N SER A 201 -7.47 7.93 6.77
CA SER A 201 -7.45 9.19 7.51
C SER A 201 -8.85 9.74 7.77
N ARG A 202 -9.79 9.47 6.86
CA ARG A 202 -11.21 9.82 6.97
C ARG A 202 -12.05 8.76 7.70
N GLY A 203 -11.44 7.67 8.17
CA GLY A 203 -12.14 6.59 8.86
C GLY A 203 -12.87 5.61 7.93
N ILE A 204 -12.67 5.69 6.62
CA ILE A 204 -13.22 4.75 5.64
C ILE A 204 -12.46 3.42 5.76
N PRO A 205 -13.12 2.31 6.08
CA PRO A 205 -12.48 1.00 6.13
C PRO A 205 -12.14 0.49 4.74
N TRP A 206 -11.13 -0.37 4.65
CA TRP A 206 -10.74 -0.94 3.37
C TRP A 206 -10.23 -2.37 3.49
N PHE A 207 -10.25 -3.08 2.36
CA PHE A 207 -9.66 -4.41 2.18
C PHE A 207 -8.87 -4.47 0.88
N ARG A 208 -7.72 -5.13 0.89
CA ARG A 208 -7.05 -5.55 -0.32
C ARG A 208 -7.69 -6.83 -0.84
N LEU A 209 -8.13 -6.85 -2.11
CA LEU A 209 -8.89 -7.96 -2.67
C LEU A 209 -8.03 -8.95 -3.47
N ASN A 210 -6.84 -8.53 -3.91
CA ASN A 210 -5.87 -9.38 -4.62
C ASN A 210 -4.44 -9.04 -4.21
N LYS A 211 -3.47 -9.79 -4.70
CA LYS A 211 -2.04 -9.54 -4.45
C LYS A 211 -1.50 -8.27 -5.12
N TYR A 212 -2.28 -7.64 -6.00
CA TYR A 212 -1.90 -6.41 -6.71
C TYR A 212 -2.51 -5.18 -6.04
N SER A 213 -3.14 -4.31 -6.81
CA SER A 213 -3.66 -3.00 -6.37
C SER A 213 -5.19 -2.92 -6.28
N LEU A 214 -5.91 -4.06 -6.43
CA LEU A 214 -7.36 -4.04 -6.30
C LEU A 214 -7.75 -3.93 -4.83
N CYS A 215 -8.35 -2.79 -4.45
CA CYS A 215 -8.81 -2.50 -3.10
C CYS A 215 -10.31 -2.19 -3.09
N GLN A 216 -10.96 -2.60 -2.00
CA GLN A 216 -12.32 -2.21 -1.64
C GLN A 216 -12.22 -1.13 -0.57
N LEU A 217 -12.89 -0.01 -0.76
CA LEU A 217 -13.10 1.06 0.21
C LEU A 217 -14.54 0.98 0.70
N GLY A 218 -14.76 1.00 2.02
CA GLY A 218 -16.09 0.80 2.61
C GLY A 218 -16.51 -0.68 2.71
N TYR A 219 -17.70 -0.92 3.26
CA TYR A 219 -18.25 -2.24 3.54
C TYR A 219 -19.59 -2.48 2.83
N GLY A 220 -19.84 -3.75 2.47
CA GLY A 220 -21.12 -4.20 1.98
C GLY A 220 -21.63 -3.41 0.77
N ALA A 221 -22.90 -3.02 0.79
CA ALA A 221 -23.55 -2.27 -0.29
C ALA A 221 -23.00 -0.84 -0.50
N ASN A 222 -22.27 -0.30 0.49
CA ASN A 222 -21.68 1.05 0.41
C ASN A 222 -20.23 1.04 -0.09
N GLN A 223 -19.72 -0.15 -0.46
CA GLN A 223 -18.34 -0.28 -0.95
C GLN A 223 -18.10 0.42 -2.29
N LYS A 224 -16.90 0.92 -2.47
CA LYS A 224 -16.33 1.34 -3.74
C LYS A 224 -15.07 0.52 -4.01
N ARG A 225 -14.68 0.36 -5.27
CA ARG A 225 -13.46 -0.34 -5.64
C ARG A 225 -12.51 0.57 -6.37
N ILE A 226 -11.23 0.37 -6.14
CA ILE A 226 -10.15 1.03 -6.86
C ILE A 226 -9.12 -0.01 -7.30
N GLN A 227 -8.49 0.25 -8.45
CA GLN A 227 -7.34 -0.50 -8.94
C GLN A 227 -6.37 0.49 -9.58
N ALA A 228 -5.18 0.65 -9.03
CA ALA A 228 -4.31 1.78 -9.30
C ALA A 228 -5.08 3.10 -9.06
N THR A 229 -5.32 3.90 -10.10
CA THR A 229 -6.13 5.12 -10.04
C THR A 229 -7.45 5.00 -10.83
N VAL A 230 -7.80 3.79 -11.28
CA VAL A 230 -9.11 3.48 -11.86
C VAL A 230 -10.07 3.15 -10.72
N THR A 231 -11.30 3.66 -10.80
CA THR A 231 -12.33 3.46 -9.77
C THR A 231 -13.49 2.61 -10.31
N SER A 232 -14.37 2.15 -9.42
CA SER A 232 -15.63 1.49 -9.82
C SER A 232 -16.63 2.42 -10.54
N GLU A 233 -16.31 3.70 -10.67
CA GLU A 233 -17.09 4.71 -11.39
C GLU A 233 -16.44 5.17 -12.69
N THR A 234 -15.23 4.69 -12.99
CA THR A 234 -14.53 4.99 -14.25
C THR A 234 -15.24 4.31 -15.43
N SER A 235 -15.53 5.08 -16.47
CA SER A 235 -16.15 4.58 -17.70
C SER A 235 -15.22 3.61 -18.44
N SER A 236 -15.68 2.39 -18.72
CA SER A 236 -14.91 1.45 -19.53
C SER A 236 -14.75 1.94 -20.96
N ILE A 237 -15.77 2.63 -21.51
CA ILE A 237 -15.70 3.26 -22.85
C ILE A 237 -14.63 4.35 -22.84
N GLY A 238 -14.59 5.19 -21.79
CA GLY A 238 -13.55 6.21 -21.65
C GLY A 238 -12.14 5.64 -21.56
N VAL A 239 -11.97 4.49 -20.89
CA VAL A 239 -10.69 3.78 -20.84
C VAL A 239 -10.30 3.24 -22.21
N GLU A 240 -11.23 2.60 -22.93
CA GLU A 240 -10.98 2.09 -24.29
C GLU A 240 -10.61 3.22 -25.26
N LEU A 241 -11.37 4.34 -25.23
CA LEU A 241 -11.05 5.54 -26.00
C LEU A 241 -9.65 6.07 -25.70
N ALA A 242 -9.30 6.24 -24.42
CA ALA A 242 -7.97 6.73 -24.03
C ALA A 242 -6.83 5.79 -24.44
N CYS A 243 -7.10 4.49 -24.58
CA CYS A 243 -6.14 3.50 -25.10
C CYS A 243 -5.99 3.54 -26.63
N ASP A 244 -6.97 4.09 -27.36
CA ASP A 244 -6.92 4.25 -28.82
C ASP A 244 -6.51 5.68 -29.18
N LYS A 245 -5.27 5.82 -29.68
CA LYS A 245 -4.70 7.13 -30.05
C LYS A 245 -5.40 7.77 -31.27
N GLU A 246 -5.95 6.95 -32.15
CA GLU A 246 -6.68 7.41 -33.35
C GLU A 246 -8.03 8.00 -32.94
N ASP A 247 -8.83 7.25 -32.18
CA ASP A 247 -10.15 7.68 -31.72
C ASP A 247 -10.05 8.87 -30.74
N THR A 248 -9.12 8.82 -29.79
CA THR A 248 -8.88 9.95 -28.87
C THR A 248 -8.57 11.22 -29.64
N LYS A 249 -7.62 11.17 -30.60
CA LYS A 249 -7.23 12.33 -31.38
C LYS A 249 -8.38 12.86 -32.23
N PHE A 250 -9.12 11.97 -32.89
CA PHE A 250 -10.29 12.32 -33.68
C PHE A 250 -11.34 13.08 -32.85
N LEU A 251 -11.68 12.56 -31.65
CA LEU A 251 -12.66 13.21 -30.78
C LEU A 251 -12.19 14.58 -30.29
N LEU A 252 -10.90 14.71 -29.98
CA LEU A 252 -10.32 15.97 -29.54
C LEU A 252 -10.30 16.99 -30.66
N GLU A 253 -9.96 16.60 -31.90
CA GLU A 253 -10.01 17.46 -33.08
C GLU A 253 -11.45 17.95 -33.36
N GLN A 254 -12.44 17.06 -33.34
CA GLN A 254 -13.85 17.42 -33.50
C GLN A 254 -14.34 18.40 -32.42
N ALA A 255 -13.70 18.39 -31.26
CA ALA A 255 -13.98 19.29 -30.15
C ALA A 255 -13.10 20.57 -30.19
N GLU A 256 -12.35 20.82 -31.26
CA GLU A 256 -11.44 21.97 -31.42
C GLU A 256 -10.38 22.06 -30.30
N VAL A 257 -9.94 20.91 -29.78
CA VAL A 257 -8.79 20.83 -28.89
C VAL A 257 -7.53 20.78 -29.74
N ALA A 258 -6.52 21.56 -29.37
CA ALA A 258 -5.24 21.56 -30.07
C ALA A 258 -4.53 20.22 -29.91
N VAL A 259 -4.44 19.42 -30.97
CA VAL A 259 -3.67 18.18 -31.07
C VAL A 259 -2.66 18.28 -32.21
N PRO A 260 -1.56 17.52 -32.24
CA PRO A 260 -0.61 17.56 -33.33
C PRO A 260 -1.29 17.16 -34.65
N ARG A 261 -1.18 18.00 -35.69
CA ARG A 261 -1.66 17.63 -37.01
C ARG A 261 -0.94 16.38 -37.49
N GLY A 262 -1.67 15.36 -37.97
CA GLY A 262 -1.05 14.10 -38.38
C GLY A 262 -1.95 13.20 -39.19
N ASP A 263 -1.38 12.09 -39.67
CA ASP A 263 -2.05 11.04 -40.42
C ASP A 263 -1.56 9.66 -40.00
N ILE A 264 -2.41 8.64 -40.16
CA ILE A 264 -2.07 7.24 -39.89
C ILE A 264 -1.90 6.48 -41.18
N ILE A 265 -0.71 5.98 -41.42
CA ILE A 265 -0.34 5.23 -42.61
C ILE A 265 -0.06 3.76 -42.30
N ARG A 266 -0.43 2.88 -43.22
CA ARG A 266 -0.18 1.42 -43.10
C ARG A 266 0.76 0.89 -44.19
N ARG A 267 1.08 1.73 -45.19
CA ARG A 267 1.91 1.37 -46.34
C ARG A 267 2.92 2.47 -46.63
N GLU A 268 4.14 2.10 -46.95
CA GLU A 268 5.25 3.02 -47.26
C GLU A 268 4.88 4.07 -48.36
N ARG A 269 4.14 3.65 -49.42
CA ARG A 269 3.69 4.57 -50.49
C ARG A 269 2.84 5.74 -49.97
N SER A 270 2.27 5.64 -48.76
CA SER A 270 1.49 6.72 -48.15
C SER A 270 2.36 7.64 -47.28
N LEU A 271 3.64 7.33 -47.09
CA LEU A 271 4.54 8.12 -46.24
C LEU A 271 4.77 9.52 -46.82
N LYS A 272 5.15 9.62 -48.11
CA LYS A 272 5.42 10.92 -48.73
C LYS A 272 4.21 11.84 -48.74
N PRO A 273 2.99 11.41 -49.16
CA PRO A 273 1.79 12.22 -49.02
C PRO A 273 1.51 12.69 -47.60
N ALA A 274 1.73 11.83 -46.59
CA ALA A 274 1.55 12.18 -45.19
C ALA A 274 2.58 13.23 -44.72
N CYS A 275 3.85 13.07 -45.07
CA CYS A 275 4.89 14.07 -44.79
C CYS A 275 4.57 15.42 -45.41
N ASP A 276 4.13 15.43 -46.68
CA ASP A 276 3.77 16.66 -47.41
C ASP A 276 2.52 17.33 -46.80
N TYR A 277 1.56 16.53 -46.29
CA TYR A 277 0.37 17.02 -45.61
C TYR A 277 0.68 17.62 -44.23
N VAL A 278 1.50 16.95 -43.44
CA VAL A 278 1.83 17.38 -42.07
C VAL A 278 2.82 18.54 -42.06
N GLY A 279 3.84 18.47 -42.90
CA GLY A 279 4.93 19.45 -42.99
C GLY A 279 5.98 19.31 -41.86
N TYR A 280 7.26 19.41 -42.25
CA TYR A 280 8.39 19.26 -41.33
C TYR A 280 8.47 20.38 -40.26
N PRO A 281 9.09 20.16 -39.09
CA PRO A 281 9.60 18.87 -38.63
C PRO A 281 8.49 17.90 -38.19
N LEU A 282 8.79 16.59 -38.23
CA LEU A 282 7.84 15.51 -38.01
C LEU A 282 8.22 14.63 -36.82
N VAL A 283 7.22 13.88 -36.31
CA VAL A 283 7.37 12.70 -35.45
C VAL A 283 6.79 11.51 -36.21
N ILE A 284 7.51 10.40 -36.19
CA ILE A 284 7.03 9.12 -36.71
C ILE A 284 7.08 8.09 -35.59
N LYS A 285 5.94 7.42 -35.34
CA LYS A 285 5.79 6.47 -34.25
C LYS A 285 4.79 5.36 -34.57
N PRO A 286 4.90 4.14 -33.99
CA PRO A 286 3.84 3.13 -34.13
C PRO A 286 2.57 3.54 -33.35
N VAL A 287 1.39 3.20 -33.89
CA VAL A 287 0.08 3.45 -33.24
C VAL A 287 0.01 2.68 -31.91
N ASP A 288 0.49 1.43 -31.90
CA ASP A 288 0.46 0.50 -30.78
C ASP A 288 1.76 0.45 -29.95
N GLY A 289 2.63 1.46 -30.11
CA GLY A 289 3.88 1.60 -29.38
C GLY A 289 3.67 2.14 -27.96
N ASN A 290 4.37 1.54 -26.99
CA ASN A 290 4.40 1.98 -25.60
C ASN A 290 5.85 2.28 -25.17
N HIS A 291 6.03 3.16 -24.16
CA HIS A 291 7.32 3.47 -23.55
C HIS A 291 8.40 4.01 -24.53
N GLY A 292 8.01 4.74 -25.56
CA GLY A 292 8.97 5.39 -26.48
C GLY A 292 9.56 4.48 -27.57
N ARG A 293 9.16 3.20 -27.66
CA ARG A 293 9.72 2.27 -28.64
C ARG A 293 9.27 2.62 -30.07
N GLY A 294 10.24 2.69 -30.98
CA GLY A 294 9.98 2.97 -32.40
C GLY A 294 9.56 4.41 -32.68
N ILE A 295 9.77 5.35 -31.76
CA ILE A 295 9.51 6.77 -31.95
C ILE A 295 10.78 7.45 -32.50
N THR A 296 10.62 8.26 -33.57
CA THR A 296 11.66 9.18 -34.05
C THR A 296 11.06 10.57 -34.10
N VAL A 297 11.73 11.53 -33.47
CA VAL A 297 11.28 12.93 -33.34
C VAL A 297 12.17 13.87 -34.17
N ASP A 298 11.70 15.10 -34.38
CA ASP A 298 12.42 16.19 -35.05
C ASP A 298 12.96 15.83 -36.45
N ILE A 299 12.18 15.07 -37.20
CA ILE A 299 12.52 14.65 -38.57
C ILE A 299 12.39 15.83 -39.50
N GLN A 300 13.48 16.20 -40.21
CA GLN A 300 13.57 17.43 -40.98
C GLN A 300 13.37 17.23 -42.50
N ASN A 301 13.47 16.01 -43.01
CA ASN A 301 13.41 15.70 -44.42
C ASN A 301 12.83 14.30 -44.68
N TYR A 302 12.59 13.98 -45.98
CA TYR A 302 11.97 12.73 -46.38
C TYR A 302 12.89 11.51 -46.23
N GLU A 303 14.18 11.67 -46.40
CA GLU A 303 15.17 10.62 -46.25
C GLU A 303 15.17 10.09 -44.81
N ASP A 304 15.21 10.98 -43.82
CA ASP A 304 15.12 10.64 -42.40
C ASP A 304 13.74 10.08 -42.08
N ALA A 305 12.66 10.59 -42.67
CA ALA A 305 11.31 10.06 -42.50
C ALA A 305 11.19 8.60 -42.98
N LEU A 306 11.89 8.19 -44.01
CA LEU A 306 11.89 6.81 -44.51
C LEU A 306 12.60 5.86 -43.54
N VAL A 307 13.73 6.29 -42.97
CA VAL A 307 14.44 5.54 -41.93
C VAL A 307 13.56 5.40 -40.68
N ALA A 308 12.96 6.50 -40.24
CA ALA A 308 12.07 6.52 -39.10
C ALA A 308 10.83 5.63 -39.29
N TYR A 309 10.25 5.63 -40.48
CA TYR A 309 9.13 4.75 -40.84
C TYR A 309 9.51 3.27 -40.74
N THR A 310 10.69 2.90 -41.23
CA THR A 310 11.19 1.53 -41.17
C THR A 310 11.36 1.08 -39.70
N HIS A 311 11.99 1.90 -38.89
CA HIS A 311 12.18 1.66 -37.47
C HIS A 311 10.84 1.56 -36.70
N ALA A 312 9.90 2.47 -36.96
CA ALA A 312 8.57 2.43 -36.34
C ALA A 312 7.79 1.18 -36.77
N LYS A 313 7.95 0.72 -38.02
CA LYS A 313 7.27 -0.46 -38.55
C LYS A 313 7.78 -1.77 -37.93
N GLU A 314 9.08 -1.89 -37.67
CA GLU A 314 9.66 -3.02 -36.96
C GLU A 314 9.15 -3.14 -35.53
N SER A 315 8.81 -2.01 -34.90
CA SER A 315 8.30 -1.92 -33.53
C SER A 315 6.78 -2.07 -33.43
N SER A 316 6.04 -1.94 -34.57
CA SER A 316 4.58 -2.00 -34.61
C SER A 316 4.08 -3.43 -34.75
N ARG A 317 3.06 -3.81 -33.95
CA ARG A 317 2.40 -5.13 -34.03
C ARG A 317 1.39 -5.22 -35.19
N ASN A 318 0.70 -4.11 -35.48
CA ASN A 318 -0.35 -4.04 -36.50
C ASN A 318 0.08 -3.33 -37.81
N GLY A 319 1.32 -2.83 -37.82
CA GLY A 319 1.90 -2.14 -38.98
C GLY A 319 1.32 -0.75 -39.27
N ALA A 320 0.54 -0.19 -38.35
CA ALA A 320 -0.01 1.17 -38.44
C ALA A 320 0.97 2.18 -37.82
N ILE A 321 1.32 3.23 -38.57
CA ILE A 321 2.32 4.23 -38.18
C ILE A 321 1.67 5.61 -38.21
N ILE A 322 1.89 6.38 -37.15
CA ILE A 322 1.50 7.79 -37.04
C ILE A 322 2.63 8.65 -37.58
N VAL A 323 2.29 9.56 -38.49
CA VAL A 323 3.14 10.67 -38.96
C VAL A 323 2.47 11.95 -38.48
N GLU A 324 3.12 12.68 -37.56
CA GLU A 324 2.52 13.88 -36.99
C GLU A 324 3.52 15.04 -36.88
N LYS A 325 3.01 16.26 -36.73
CA LYS A 325 3.80 17.47 -36.53
C LYS A 325 4.58 17.37 -35.22
N PHE A 326 5.87 17.64 -35.29
CA PHE A 326 6.69 17.81 -34.09
C PHE A 326 6.29 19.09 -33.36
N ILE A 327 5.94 18.98 -32.08
CA ILE A 327 5.60 20.12 -31.25
C ILE A 327 6.81 20.42 -30.37
N VAL A 328 7.31 21.63 -30.44
CA VAL A 328 8.44 22.11 -29.65
C VAL A 328 7.94 22.57 -28.27
N GLY A 329 8.66 22.20 -27.23
CA GLY A 329 8.35 22.64 -25.85
C GLY A 329 8.75 21.63 -24.79
N ASP A 330 8.31 21.93 -23.59
CA ASP A 330 8.45 21.06 -22.43
C ASP A 330 7.25 20.13 -22.29
N ASP A 331 7.47 19.03 -21.60
CA ASP A 331 6.49 17.97 -21.37
C ASP A 331 5.72 18.22 -20.05
N TYR A 332 4.44 18.51 -20.16
CA TYR A 332 3.56 18.79 -19.03
C TYR A 332 2.54 17.65 -18.83
N ARG A 333 2.36 17.22 -17.59
CA ARG A 333 1.28 16.33 -17.16
C ARG A 333 0.26 17.12 -16.35
N LEU A 334 -0.97 17.23 -16.87
CA LEU A 334 -2.12 17.78 -16.17
C LEU A 334 -2.99 16.65 -15.61
N LEU A 335 -3.23 16.66 -14.30
CA LEU A 335 -4.08 15.67 -13.63
C LEU A 335 -5.46 16.25 -13.39
N VAL A 336 -6.46 15.62 -13.98
CA VAL A 336 -7.88 15.98 -13.83
C VAL A 336 -8.59 14.88 -13.04
N ILE A 337 -9.30 15.25 -11.98
CA ILE A 337 -10.11 14.36 -11.15
C ILE A 337 -11.49 14.97 -11.00
N ASN A 338 -12.54 14.18 -11.25
CA ASN A 338 -13.92 14.63 -11.17
C ASN A 338 -14.17 15.89 -12.02
N ASN A 339 -13.62 15.92 -13.23
CA ASN A 339 -13.70 17.03 -14.19
C ASN A 339 -13.11 18.37 -13.67
N ARG A 340 -12.16 18.34 -12.75
CA ARG A 340 -11.44 19.49 -12.23
C ARG A 340 -9.94 19.25 -12.33
N LEU A 341 -9.20 20.25 -12.79
CA LEU A 341 -7.74 20.22 -12.70
C LEU A 341 -7.34 20.24 -11.22
N VAL A 342 -6.58 19.23 -10.79
CA VAL A 342 -6.16 19.06 -9.40
C VAL A 342 -4.67 19.35 -9.23
N ALA A 343 -3.87 18.96 -10.20
CA ALA A 343 -2.43 19.17 -10.18
C ALA A 343 -1.86 19.22 -11.61
N ALA A 344 -0.75 19.92 -11.75
CA ALA A 344 0.02 19.92 -12.99
C ALA A 344 1.52 19.86 -12.68
N ALA A 345 2.26 19.12 -13.48
CA ALA A 345 3.70 18.98 -13.34
C ALA A 345 4.41 19.11 -14.71
N ILE A 346 5.56 19.77 -14.74
CA ILE A 346 6.52 19.66 -15.83
C ILE A 346 7.40 18.44 -15.56
N ARG A 347 7.61 17.61 -16.56
CA ARG A 347 8.43 16.41 -16.49
C ARG A 347 9.74 16.63 -17.25
N THR A 348 10.84 16.25 -16.64
CA THR A 348 12.15 16.30 -17.28
C THR A 348 12.74 14.90 -17.30
N PRO A 349 13.25 14.42 -18.46
CA PRO A 349 13.96 13.17 -18.55
C PRO A 349 15.13 13.10 -17.57
N ALA A 350 15.57 11.88 -17.25
CA ALA A 350 16.78 11.69 -16.46
C ALA A 350 17.96 12.45 -17.12
N HIS A 351 18.66 13.24 -16.32
CA HIS A 351 19.75 14.09 -16.79
C HIS A 351 20.79 14.33 -15.69
N VAL A 352 21.96 14.76 -16.09
CA VAL A 352 22.99 15.32 -15.21
C VAL A 352 23.35 16.74 -15.67
N ILE A 353 23.85 17.53 -14.74
CA ILE A 353 24.36 18.88 -14.98
C ILE A 353 25.87 18.86 -14.76
N GLY A 354 26.65 19.30 -15.73
CA GLY A 354 28.10 19.36 -15.65
C GLY A 354 28.59 20.32 -14.57
N ASP A 355 29.67 19.96 -13.92
CA ASP A 355 30.40 20.79 -12.98
C ASP A 355 31.79 21.17 -13.51
N GLY A 356 32.09 20.80 -14.76
CA GLY A 356 33.39 21.04 -15.41
C GLY A 356 34.55 20.23 -14.85
N LYS A 357 34.30 19.22 -14.01
CA LYS A 357 35.33 18.44 -13.28
C LYS A 357 35.03 16.94 -13.23
N SER A 358 33.81 16.58 -12.88
CA SER A 358 33.41 15.18 -12.68
C SER A 358 33.04 14.53 -14.00
N THR A 359 33.29 13.23 -14.13
CA THR A 359 32.85 12.42 -15.25
C THR A 359 31.33 12.24 -15.21
N ILE A 360 30.72 11.93 -16.36
CA ILE A 360 29.28 11.65 -16.47
C ILE A 360 28.88 10.55 -15.48
N LYS A 361 29.71 9.51 -15.32
CA LYS A 361 29.45 8.43 -14.36
C LYS A 361 29.43 8.95 -12.92
N GLU A 362 30.39 9.77 -12.52
CA GLU A 362 30.45 10.36 -11.17
C GLU A 362 29.26 11.29 -10.92
N LEU A 363 28.83 12.06 -11.93
CA LEU A 363 27.62 12.90 -11.83
C LEU A 363 26.34 12.07 -11.66
N ILE A 364 26.22 10.93 -12.36
CA ILE A 364 25.10 9.99 -12.17
C ILE A 364 25.12 9.41 -10.75
N ASP A 365 26.30 8.99 -10.27
CA ASP A 365 26.46 8.45 -8.92
C ASP A 365 26.11 9.51 -7.85
N GLU A 366 26.47 10.78 -8.08
CA GLU A 366 26.11 11.90 -7.19
C GLU A 366 24.60 12.14 -7.17
N VAL A 367 23.95 12.19 -8.34
CA VAL A 367 22.49 12.33 -8.44
C VAL A 367 21.79 11.17 -7.74
N ASN A 368 22.33 9.95 -7.82
CA ASN A 368 21.77 8.77 -7.19
C ASN A 368 21.98 8.71 -5.67
N ARG A 369 22.87 9.54 -5.08
CA ARG A 369 23.02 9.69 -3.62
C ARG A 369 21.90 10.48 -2.96
N ASP A 370 21.04 11.16 -3.73
CA ASP A 370 19.85 11.80 -3.16
C ASP A 370 19.02 10.76 -2.41
N PRO A 371 18.79 10.91 -1.08
CA PRO A 371 18.08 9.93 -0.26
C PRO A 371 16.63 9.70 -0.69
N ARG A 372 16.09 10.57 -1.55
CA ARG A 372 14.78 10.40 -2.17
C ARG A 372 14.79 9.43 -3.36
N ARG A 373 15.98 8.97 -3.82
CA ARG A 373 16.14 8.04 -4.93
C ARG A 373 16.37 6.62 -4.45
N GLY A 374 15.54 5.70 -4.91
CA GLY A 374 15.64 4.26 -4.63
C GLY A 374 15.49 3.41 -5.88
N TYR A 375 15.53 2.11 -5.71
CA TYR A 375 15.27 1.15 -6.79
C TYR A 375 13.76 1.02 -7.04
N GLY A 376 13.35 0.94 -8.31
CA GLY A 376 11.96 0.73 -8.68
C GLY A 376 11.03 1.84 -8.17
N HIS A 377 10.17 1.50 -7.20
CA HIS A 377 9.22 2.43 -6.59
C HIS A 377 9.43 2.56 -5.07
N GLU A 378 10.59 2.17 -4.55
CA GLU A 378 10.90 2.20 -3.12
C GLU A 378 10.83 3.61 -2.54
N GLU A 379 11.40 4.56 -3.25
CA GLU A 379 11.48 5.96 -2.83
C GLU A 379 10.67 6.88 -3.76
N VAL A 380 10.64 8.15 -3.40
CA VAL A 380 9.94 9.20 -4.15
C VAL A 380 10.46 9.32 -5.58
N LEU A 381 11.77 9.20 -5.78
CA LEU A 381 12.45 9.23 -7.07
C LEU A 381 13.08 7.86 -7.34
N THR A 382 13.27 7.54 -8.62
CA THR A 382 13.96 6.34 -9.04
C THR A 382 15.43 6.67 -9.38
N GLN A 383 16.33 5.76 -9.05
CA GLN A 383 17.73 5.88 -9.44
C GLN A 383 17.89 5.84 -10.96
N ILE A 384 18.86 6.62 -11.46
CA ILE A 384 19.26 6.59 -12.86
C ILE A 384 20.11 5.34 -13.07
N THR A 385 19.61 4.41 -13.89
CA THR A 385 20.35 3.18 -14.22
C THR A 385 21.10 3.36 -15.53
N ILE A 386 22.37 2.98 -15.55
CA ILE A 386 23.20 2.93 -16.75
C ILE A 386 22.93 1.59 -17.44
N ASN A 387 22.43 1.65 -18.66
CA ASN A 387 22.19 0.50 -19.53
C ASN A 387 22.58 0.83 -20.97
N GLU A 388 22.52 -0.12 -21.89
CA GLU A 388 22.89 0.05 -23.30
C GLU A 388 22.22 1.26 -23.97
N LEU A 389 20.95 1.52 -23.64
CA LEU A 389 20.22 2.68 -24.17
C LEU A 389 20.82 4.00 -23.62
N THR A 390 21.15 4.05 -22.33
CA THR A 390 21.81 5.22 -21.72
C THR A 390 23.15 5.50 -22.37
N GLU A 391 23.96 4.47 -22.59
CA GLU A 391 25.28 4.60 -23.23
C GLU A 391 25.15 5.06 -24.69
N THR A 392 24.12 4.59 -25.40
CA THR A 392 23.82 5.02 -26.78
C THR A 392 23.48 6.52 -26.82
N ILE A 393 22.58 6.99 -25.93
CA ILE A 393 22.19 8.42 -25.85
C ILE A 393 23.41 9.30 -25.54
N ILE A 394 24.26 8.89 -24.59
CA ILE A 394 25.49 9.59 -24.24
C ILE A 394 26.44 9.65 -25.44
N LYS A 395 26.57 8.54 -26.18
CA LYS A 395 27.42 8.46 -27.37
C LYS A 395 26.89 9.33 -28.53
N ASP A 396 25.60 9.33 -28.76
CA ASP A 396 24.95 10.15 -29.80
C ASP A 396 25.10 11.65 -29.48
N ALA A 397 25.17 12.02 -28.21
CA ALA A 397 25.54 13.36 -27.76
C ALA A 397 27.04 13.68 -27.89
N GLY A 398 27.86 12.73 -28.34
CA GLY A 398 29.31 12.91 -28.55
C GLY A 398 30.18 12.66 -27.33
N TYR A 399 29.64 12.01 -26.29
CA TYR A 399 30.31 11.74 -25.02
C TYR A 399 30.49 10.24 -24.74
N THR A 400 31.22 9.94 -23.68
CA THR A 400 31.34 8.63 -23.04
C THR A 400 31.09 8.77 -21.53
N LEU A 401 30.89 7.70 -20.81
CA LEU A 401 30.71 7.74 -19.35
C LEU A 401 31.90 8.40 -18.61
N ASP A 402 33.10 8.32 -19.18
CA ASP A 402 34.31 8.93 -18.63
C ASP A 402 34.53 10.37 -19.11
N SER A 403 33.65 10.92 -19.94
CA SER A 403 33.73 12.31 -20.39
C SER A 403 33.34 13.29 -19.28
N VAL A 404 34.03 14.45 -19.25
CA VAL A 404 33.66 15.58 -18.40
C VAL A 404 32.89 16.58 -19.26
N ILE A 405 31.69 16.96 -18.82
CA ILE A 405 30.85 17.97 -19.49
C ILE A 405 31.06 19.34 -18.87
N ALA A 406 30.83 20.39 -19.66
CA ALA A 406 31.09 21.76 -19.24
C ALA A 406 30.20 22.14 -18.03
N GLU A 407 30.63 23.12 -17.25
CA GLU A 407 29.86 23.66 -16.13
C GLU A 407 28.51 24.20 -16.63
N ASP A 408 27.45 23.87 -15.92
CA ASP A 408 26.03 24.18 -16.25
C ASP A 408 25.50 23.52 -17.54
N GLU A 409 26.27 22.70 -18.24
CA GLU A 409 25.78 21.93 -19.37
C GLU A 409 24.86 20.79 -18.92
N LYS A 410 23.64 20.75 -19.47
CA LYS A 410 22.67 19.71 -19.19
C LYS A 410 22.75 18.59 -20.22
N LEU A 411 23.09 17.39 -19.77
CA LEU A 411 23.10 16.18 -20.59
C LEU A 411 21.91 15.28 -20.26
N ILE A 412 21.05 15.03 -21.25
CA ILE A 412 19.92 14.09 -21.16
C ILE A 412 20.45 12.66 -21.23
N LEU A 413 19.92 11.77 -20.37
CA LEU A 413 20.36 10.37 -20.25
C LEU A 413 19.28 9.35 -20.66
N LYS A 414 18.04 9.80 -20.85
CA LYS A 414 16.89 8.98 -21.26
C LYS A 414 16.00 9.79 -22.20
N ASP A 415 15.37 9.12 -23.18
CA ASP A 415 14.48 9.77 -24.16
C ASP A 415 13.10 10.11 -23.58
N THR A 416 12.72 9.50 -22.46
CA THR A 416 11.40 9.66 -21.85
C THR A 416 11.47 10.35 -20.50
N ALA A 417 10.54 11.26 -20.25
CA ALA A 417 10.42 12.01 -19.00
C ALA A 417 9.70 11.22 -17.88
N ASN A 418 9.93 9.90 -17.81
CA ASN A 418 9.29 9.05 -16.80
C ASN A 418 10.06 9.07 -15.47
N LEU A 419 9.34 9.25 -14.37
CA LEU A 419 9.93 9.15 -13.03
C LEU A 419 10.52 7.76 -12.74
N SER A 420 9.92 6.71 -13.31
CA SER A 420 10.39 5.32 -13.18
C SER A 420 11.75 5.04 -13.84
N THR A 421 12.22 5.94 -14.69
CA THR A 421 13.53 5.84 -15.38
C THR A 421 14.55 6.85 -14.88
N GLY A 422 14.28 7.49 -13.72
CA GLY A 422 15.16 8.49 -13.11
C GLY A 422 14.84 9.95 -13.48
N GLY A 423 13.75 10.19 -14.25
CA GLY A 423 13.26 11.53 -14.56
C GLY A 423 12.81 12.30 -13.30
N THR A 424 12.63 13.60 -13.45
CA THR A 424 12.19 14.53 -12.40
C THR A 424 10.85 15.16 -12.75
N ALA A 425 10.16 15.68 -11.74
CA ALA A 425 8.93 16.44 -11.91
C ALA A 425 8.95 17.70 -11.03
N GLU A 426 8.46 18.81 -11.57
CA GLU A 426 8.26 20.05 -10.84
C GLU A 426 6.77 20.39 -10.81
N ASP A 427 6.24 20.75 -9.64
CA ASP A 427 4.87 21.22 -9.52
C ASP A 427 4.70 22.61 -10.13
N ILE A 428 3.82 22.70 -11.12
CA ILE A 428 3.50 23.95 -11.83
C ILE A 428 1.99 24.27 -11.80
N THR A 429 1.27 23.66 -10.86
CA THR A 429 -0.20 23.73 -10.79
C THR A 429 -0.71 25.17 -10.80
N ASP A 430 -0.08 26.04 -10.03
CA ASP A 430 -0.59 27.40 -9.79
C ASP A 430 -0.30 28.38 -10.94
N ILE A 431 0.54 27.99 -11.90
CA ILE A 431 0.89 28.84 -13.07
C ILE A 431 0.19 28.44 -14.37
N VAL A 432 -0.57 27.34 -14.36
CA VAL A 432 -1.31 26.89 -15.56
C VAL A 432 -2.34 27.94 -15.97
N HIS A 433 -2.28 28.38 -17.25
CA HIS A 433 -3.22 29.38 -17.74
C HIS A 433 -4.68 28.90 -17.66
N PRO A 434 -5.65 29.78 -17.27
CA PRO A 434 -7.06 29.39 -17.12
C PRO A 434 -7.69 28.76 -18.39
N ALA A 435 -7.28 29.15 -19.59
CA ALA A 435 -7.73 28.52 -20.83
C ALA A 435 -7.28 27.07 -20.92
N ASN A 436 -6.05 26.76 -20.49
CA ASN A 436 -5.50 25.39 -20.48
C ASN A 436 -6.18 24.55 -19.38
N VAL A 437 -6.50 25.14 -18.25
CA VAL A 437 -7.32 24.52 -17.19
C VAL A 437 -8.69 24.11 -17.75
N SER A 438 -9.40 25.07 -18.37
CA SER A 438 -10.73 24.82 -18.93
C SER A 438 -10.70 23.77 -20.05
N MET A 439 -9.65 23.77 -20.84
CA MET A 439 -9.43 22.75 -21.90
C MET A 439 -9.23 21.37 -21.26
N ALA A 440 -8.38 21.24 -20.25
CA ALA A 440 -8.12 19.96 -19.58
C ALA A 440 -9.39 19.39 -18.93
N GLU A 441 -10.16 20.23 -18.22
CA GLU A 441 -11.44 19.85 -17.62
C GLU A 441 -12.49 19.44 -18.68
N ARG A 442 -12.43 20.05 -19.87
CA ARG A 442 -13.30 19.69 -20.99
C ARG A 442 -12.88 18.36 -21.63
N ILE A 443 -11.59 18.09 -21.78
CA ILE A 443 -11.05 16.82 -22.29
C ILE A 443 -11.54 15.65 -21.45
N SER A 444 -11.47 15.76 -20.12
CA SER A 444 -11.96 14.74 -19.18
C SER A 444 -13.43 14.37 -19.47
N LYS A 445 -14.27 15.35 -19.78
CA LYS A 445 -15.69 15.15 -20.13
C LYS A 445 -15.88 14.55 -21.53
N ILE A 446 -15.07 14.96 -22.51
CA ILE A 446 -15.15 14.46 -23.90
C ILE A 446 -14.80 12.97 -23.95
N ILE A 447 -13.74 12.56 -23.23
CA ILE A 447 -13.29 11.17 -23.17
C ILE A 447 -14.10 10.35 -22.16
N ASP A 448 -14.87 10.99 -21.29
CA ASP A 448 -15.66 10.37 -20.22
C ASP A 448 -14.78 9.63 -19.18
N LEU A 449 -13.70 10.29 -18.75
CA LEU A 449 -12.83 9.78 -17.68
C LEU A 449 -12.98 10.62 -16.42
N ASP A 450 -13.27 9.95 -15.33
CA ASP A 450 -13.37 10.57 -14.00
C ASP A 450 -12.00 10.93 -13.39
N ILE A 451 -10.97 10.21 -13.78
CA ILE A 451 -9.57 10.46 -13.44
C ILE A 451 -8.75 10.29 -14.72
N CYS A 452 -8.10 11.34 -15.17
CA CYS A 452 -7.22 11.25 -16.33
C CYS A 452 -5.98 12.13 -16.19
N GLY A 453 -4.90 11.67 -16.82
CA GLY A 453 -3.67 12.42 -17.01
C GLY A 453 -3.58 12.90 -18.46
N ILE A 454 -3.43 14.19 -18.66
CA ILE A 454 -3.35 14.80 -19.99
C ILE A 454 -1.91 15.23 -20.21
N ASP A 455 -1.29 14.73 -21.27
CA ASP A 455 0.07 15.07 -21.67
C ASP A 455 0.03 16.20 -22.70
N ILE A 456 0.71 17.29 -22.39
CA ILE A 456 0.75 18.50 -23.20
C ILE A 456 2.20 18.85 -23.49
N MET A 457 2.48 19.19 -24.74
CA MET A 457 3.75 19.77 -25.13
C MET A 457 3.53 21.26 -25.49
N THR A 458 4.28 22.15 -24.82
CA THR A 458 4.22 23.58 -25.07
C THR A 458 5.48 24.27 -24.55
N THR A 459 5.84 25.40 -25.13
CA THR A 459 6.98 26.22 -24.66
C THR A 459 6.66 27.03 -23.41
N ASP A 460 5.38 27.26 -23.10
CA ASP A 460 4.96 28.04 -21.92
C ASP A 460 3.51 27.71 -21.55
N ILE A 461 3.33 26.93 -20.46
CA ILE A 461 1.99 26.52 -19.97
C ILE A 461 1.21 27.68 -19.31
N SER A 462 1.90 28.76 -18.98
CA SER A 462 1.29 29.99 -18.43
C SER A 462 0.60 30.86 -19.49
N LYS A 463 0.65 30.43 -20.74
CA LYS A 463 -0.06 31.04 -21.89
C LYS A 463 -1.02 30.03 -22.52
N PRO A 464 -2.06 30.49 -23.23
CA PRO A 464 -2.93 29.59 -23.99
C PRO A 464 -2.14 28.79 -25.04
N LEU A 465 -2.48 27.50 -25.25
CA LEU A 465 -1.84 26.68 -26.28
C LEU A 465 -1.95 27.29 -27.69
N SER A 466 -3.03 28.05 -27.93
CA SER A 466 -3.23 28.78 -29.23
C SER A 466 -2.17 29.85 -29.48
N GLU A 467 -1.52 30.39 -28.44
CA GLU A 467 -0.47 31.40 -28.56
C GLU A 467 0.92 30.78 -28.65
N THR A 468 1.14 29.62 -28.02
CA THR A 468 2.43 28.95 -27.96
C THR A 468 2.63 27.93 -29.10
N GLY A 469 1.55 27.57 -29.82
CA GLY A 469 1.56 26.46 -30.75
C GLY A 469 1.67 25.09 -30.08
N GLY A 470 1.38 25.03 -28.80
CA GLY A 470 1.36 23.78 -28.04
C GLY A 470 0.19 22.88 -28.38
N ALA A 471 0.27 21.60 -27.97
CA ALA A 471 -0.76 20.62 -28.28
C ALA A 471 -0.88 19.55 -27.20
N VAL A 472 -2.06 18.94 -27.09
CA VAL A 472 -2.34 17.72 -26.32
C VAL A 472 -1.82 16.52 -27.09
N LEU A 473 -0.91 15.77 -26.49
CA LEU A 473 -0.27 14.61 -27.13
C LEU A 473 -1.02 13.31 -26.82
N GLU A 474 -1.51 13.16 -25.58
CA GLU A 474 -2.11 11.92 -25.09
C GLU A 474 -3.04 12.20 -23.92
N VAL A 475 -4.08 11.36 -23.79
CA VAL A 475 -4.95 11.29 -22.61
C VAL A 475 -4.78 9.91 -22.00
N ASN A 476 -4.41 9.85 -20.71
CA ASN A 476 -4.11 8.62 -20.02
C ASN A 476 -5.21 8.28 -19.02
N ALA A 477 -5.85 7.11 -19.16
CA ALA A 477 -6.66 6.50 -18.12
C ALA A 477 -5.75 5.89 -17.04
N GLY A 478 -6.11 6.02 -15.78
CA GLY A 478 -5.33 5.47 -14.68
C GLY A 478 -3.94 6.12 -14.49
N PRO A 479 -3.83 7.47 -14.44
CA PRO A 479 -2.55 8.17 -14.36
C PRO A 479 -1.84 7.93 -13.02
N GLY A 480 -0.50 7.90 -13.04
CA GLY A 480 0.31 7.85 -11.83
C GLY A 480 0.24 9.16 -11.03
N PHE A 481 0.12 9.07 -9.72
CA PHE A 481 0.04 10.23 -8.81
C PHE A 481 1.39 10.66 -8.25
N ARG A 482 2.42 9.80 -8.34
CA ARG A 482 3.72 9.99 -7.68
C ARG A 482 4.33 11.37 -7.91
N MET A 483 4.30 11.86 -9.14
CA MET A 483 4.86 13.16 -9.51
C MET A 483 4.17 14.36 -8.86
N HIS A 484 2.90 14.20 -8.49
CA HIS A 484 2.11 15.25 -7.83
C HIS A 484 2.16 15.12 -6.32
N LEU A 485 2.20 13.88 -5.78
CA LEU A 485 2.31 13.61 -4.36
C LEU A 485 3.66 14.05 -3.79
N ALA A 486 4.72 13.85 -4.57
CA ALA A 486 6.08 14.15 -4.15
C ALA A 486 6.91 14.62 -5.36
N PRO A 487 6.71 15.86 -5.83
CA PRO A 487 7.51 16.45 -6.90
C PRO A 487 8.98 16.63 -6.45
N THR A 488 9.89 16.67 -7.41
CA THR A 488 11.31 16.97 -7.15
C THR A 488 11.47 18.39 -6.63
N THR A 489 10.68 19.31 -7.20
CA THR A 489 10.66 20.73 -6.88
C THR A 489 9.20 21.22 -6.83
N GLY A 490 8.89 22.19 -6.00
CA GLY A 490 7.55 22.74 -5.83
C GLY A 490 6.77 22.10 -4.68
N LEU A 491 5.45 22.18 -4.71
CA LEU A 491 4.58 21.79 -3.60
C LEU A 491 4.02 20.37 -3.79
N PRO A 492 4.11 19.49 -2.78
CA PRO A 492 3.34 18.25 -2.76
C PRO A 492 1.83 18.55 -2.80
N ARG A 493 1.09 17.83 -3.64
CA ARG A 493 -0.37 17.96 -3.77
C ARG A 493 -1.08 16.70 -3.29
N ASN A 494 -2.00 16.82 -2.34
CA ASN A 494 -2.86 15.69 -1.95
C ASN A 494 -3.92 15.42 -3.03
N VAL A 495 -3.51 14.76 -4.09
CA VAL A 495 -4.39 14.40 -5.21
C VAL A 495 -5.32 13.22 -4.91
N ALA A 496 -5.11 12.53 -3.79
CA ALA A 496 -5.98 11.45 -3.33
C ALA A 496 -7.29 11.96 -2.73
N ALA A 497 -7.28 13.14 -2.07
CA ALA A 497 -8.46 13.72 -1.44
C ALA A 497 -9.62 13.91 -2.44
N PRO A 498 -9.46 14.51 -3.64
CA PRO A 498 -10.53 14.62 -4.61
C PRO A 498 -11.10 13.30 -5.12
N VAL A 499 -10.29 12.22 -5.11
CA VAL A 499 -10.77 10.87 -5.46
C VAL A 499 -11.75 10.37 -4.38
N ILE A 500 -11.39 10.53 -3.11
CA ILE A 500 -12.26 10.14 -1.99
C ILE A 500 -13.51 11.03 -1.94
N ASP A 501 -13.39 12.34 -2.18
CA ASP A 501 -14.54 13.25 -2.26
C ASP A 501 -15.54 12.82 -3.35
N LYS A 502 -15.04 12.33 -4.49
CA LYS A 502 -15.88 11.81 -5.56
C LYS A 502 -16.56 10.50 -5.17
N LEU A 503 -15.82 9.54 -4.61
CA LEU A 503 -16.34 8.22 -4.27
C LEU A 503 -17.32 8.25 -3.09
N PHE A 504 -17.13 9.19 -2.15
CA PHE A 504 -17.93 9.38 -0.94
C PHE A 504 -18.35 10.86 -0.80
N PRO A 505 -19.27 11.35 -1.67
CA PRO A 505 -19.56 12.77 -1.79
C PRO A 505 -20.37 13.37 -0.64
N LYS A 506 -20.98 12.54 0.20
CA LYS A 506 -21.74 13.02 1.35
C LYS A 506 -20.81 13.27 2.53
N GLN A 507 -20.90 14.44 3.13
CA GLN A 507 -20.12 14.75 4.33
C GLN A 507 -20.41 13.73 5.45
N GLY A 508 -19.36 13.14 6.01
CA GLY A 508 -19.45 12.09 7.03
C GLY A 508 -19.78 10.69 6.50
N ASP A 509 -19.93 10.51 5.18
CA ASP A 509 -20.06 9.17 4.59
C ASP A 509 -18.70 8.48 4.60
N ILE A 510 -18.60 7.47 5.42
CA ILE A 510 -17.39 6.63 5.55
C ILE A 510 -17.56 5.26 4.90
N GLY A 511 -18.55 5.10 4.03
CA GLY A 511 -18.80 3.87 3.28
C GLY A 511 -19.10 2.63 4.13
N ARG A 512 -19.52 2.81 5.39
CA ARG A 512 -19.85 1.69 6.28
C ARG A 512 -21.32 1.27 6.13
N ILE A 513 -21.59 0.01 6.45
CA ILE A 513 -22.92 -0.50 6.75
C ILE A 513 -23.04 -0.69 8.27
N PRO A 514 -24.24 -0.68 8.86
CA PRO A 514 -24.44 -1.02 10.27
C PRO A 514 -23.90 -2.41 10.60
N ILE A 515 -23.15 -2.50 11.69
CA ILE A 515 -22.55 -3.73 12.21
C ILE A 515 -23.00 -3.97 13.63
N THR A 516 -23.62 -5.13 13.87
CA THR A 516 -23.85 -5.65 15.22
C THR A 516 -22.87 -6.79 15.49
N ALA A 517 -22.04 -6.66 16.52
CA ALA A 517 -21.05 -7.67 16.93
C ALA A 517 -21.51 -8.36 18.22
N ILE A 518 -21.43 -9.68 18.29
CA ILE A 518 -21.93 -10.46 19.41
C ILE A 518 -20.78 -11.32 19.98
N THR A 519 -20.54 -11.22 21.26
CA THR A 519 -19.59 -12.08 21.98
C THR A 519 -20.20 -12.61 23.30
N GLY A 520 -19.51 -13.50 23.94
CA GLY A 520 -19.90 -14.14 25.19
C GLY A 520 -19.46 -15.60 25.26
N THR A 521 -19.67 -16.28 26.36
CA THR A 521 -19.43 -17.72 26.46
C THR A 521 -20.58 -18.49 25.81
N ASN A 522 -21.82 -18.24 26.20
CA ASN A 522 -23.02 -18.91 25.70
C ASN A 522 -24.00 -17.92 25.07
N GLY A 523 -24.89 -18.38 24.20
CA GLY A 523 -25.98 -17.61 23.63
C GLY A 523 -25.63 -16.79 22.39
N LYS A 524 -24.36 -16.71 21.97
CA LYS A 524 -23.91 -15.93 20.80
C LYS A 524 -24.69 -16.24 19.52
N THR A 525 -24.71 -17.50 19.11
CA THR A 525 -25.34 -17.96 17.87
C THR A 525 -26.84 -17.68 17.85
N THR A 526 -27.53 -17.95 18.97
CA THR A 526 -28.97 -17.67 19.11
C THR A 526 -29.24 -16.18 18.97
N THR A 527 -28.49 -15.34 19.68
CA THR A 527 -28.61 -13.88 19.64
C THR A 527 -28.32 -13.34 18.22
N SER A 528 -27.27 -13.83 17.57
CA SER A 528 -26.91 -13.45 16.20
C SER A 528 -28.03 -13.76 15.20
N ARG A 529 -28.65 -14.94 15.29
CA ARG A 529 -29.76 -15.35 14.43
C ARG A 529 -31.01 -14.52 14.69
N LEU A 530 -31.34 -14.22 15.95
CA LEU A 530 -32.49 -13.40 16.30
C LEU A 530 -32.33 -11.95 15.79
N ILE A 531 -31.18 -11.34 15.97
CA ILE A 531 -30.89 -9.98 15.46
C ILE A 531 -30.93 -9.99 13.93
N ALA A 532 -30.30 -10.98 13.28
CA ALA A 532 -30.37 -11.12 11.82
C ALA A 532 -31.82 -11.27 11.30
N HIS A 533 -32.64 -12.02 12.02
CA HIS A 533 -34.06 -12.17 11.67
C HIS A 533 -34.81 -10.83 11.81
N MET A 534 -34.63 -10.12 12.92
CA MET A 534 -35.27 -8.81 13.15
C MET A 534 -34.86 -7.78 12.10
N ALA A 535 -33.56 -7.74 11.74
CA ALA A 535 -33.06 -6.84 10.69
C ALA A 535 -33.67 -7.18 9.32
N LYS A 536 -33.82 -8.47 8.97
CA LYS A 536 -34.52 -8.89 7.74
C LYS A 536 -35.97 -8.45 7.73
N MET A 537 -36.68 -8.57 8.86
CA MET A 537 -38.09 -8.12 8.97
C MET A 537 -38.20 -6.59 8.80
N LYS A 538 -37.13 -5.82 9.06
CA LYS A 538 -37.06 -4.39 8.77
C LYS A 538 -36.65 -4.08 7.32
N GLY A 539 -36.47 -5.09 6.47
CA GLY A 539 -36.14 -4.93 5.05
C GLY A 539 -34.63 -4.83 4.74
N TYR A 540 -33.75 -5.05 5.71
CA TYR A 540 -32.31 -5.09 5.45
C TYR A 540 -31.89 -6.37 4.71
N ARG A 541 -30.88 -6.25 3.86
CA ARG A 541 -30.15 -7.39 3.27
C ARG A 541 -29.02 -7.76 4.22
N VAL A 542 -29.30 -8.77 5.05
CA VAL A 542 -28.42 -9.11 6.18
C VAL A 542 -27.39 -10.15 5.78
N GLY A 543 -26.10 -9.86 6.07
CA GLY A 543 -25.05 -10.85 6.13
C GLY A 543 -24.73 -11.18 7.60
N TYR A 544 -24.59 -12.46 7.95
CA TYR A 544 -24.26 -12.83 9.32
C TYR A 544 -23.38 -14.07 9.43
N THR A 545 -22.60 -14.10 10.50
CA THR A 545 -21.70 -15.20 10.84
C THR A 545 -22.13 -15.87 12.13
N THR A 546 -21.93 -17.17 12.20
CA THR A 546 -22.23 -18.02 13.37
C THR A 546 -21.21 -19.14 13.49
N SER A 547 -21.29 -19.90 14.60
CA SER A 547 -20.46 -21.09 14.82
C SER A 547 -20.73 -22.24 13.84
N ASP A 548 -21.79 -22.19 13.06
CA ASP A 548 -22.15 -23.20 12.06
C ASP A 548 -22.03 -22.73 10.60
N GLY A 549 -21.84 -21.40 10.37
CA GLY A 549 -21.63 -20.93 9.00
C GLY A 549 -21.71 -19.42 8.78
N VAL A 550 -21.52 -19.05 7.51
CA VAL A 550 -21.74 -17.71 6.97
C VAL A 550 -23.02 -17.70 6.13
N TYR A 551 -23.86 -16.74 6.39
CA TYR A 551 -25.15 -16.57 5.72
C TYR A 551 -25.28 -15.19 5.08
N ILE A 552 -25.76 -15.15 3.84
CA ILE A 552 -26.25 -13.93 3.19
C ILE A 552 -27.76 -14.10 3.01
N GLN A 553 -28.53 -13.23 3.66
CA GLN A 553 -30.00 -13.38 3.81
C GLN A 553 -30.36 -14.74 4.45
N ASN A 554 -31.01 -15.62 3.71
CA ASN A 554 -31.39 -16.96 4.17
C ASN A 554 -30.50 -18.06 3.56
N ARG A 555 -29.49 -17.70 2.78
CA ARG A 555 -28.63 -18.65 2.08
C ARG A 555 -27.36 -18.91 2.87
N LEU A 556 -27.12 -20.15 3.23
CA LEU A 556 -25.87 -20.62 3.79
C LEU A 556 -24.83 -20.69 2.66
N LEU A 557 -23.71 -19.97 2.80
CA LEU A 557 -22.62 -19.92 1.82
C LEU A 557 -21.38 -20.69 2.25
N MET A 558 -21.12 -20.74 3.54
CA MET A 558 -20.00 -21.50 4.12
C MET A 558 -20.48 -22.25 5.36
N THR A 559 -20.00 -23.47 5.54
CA THR A 559 -20.27 -24.31 6.72
C THR A 559 -19.03 -24.39 7.61
N GLY A 560 -19.22 -24.48 8.92
CA GLY A 560 -18.17 -24.63 9.91
C GLY A 560 -18.11 -23.46 10.90
N ASP A 561 -17.14 -23.47 11.79
CA ASP A 561 -16.95 -22.38 12.76
C ASP A 561 -16.53 -21.09 12.03
N CYS A 562 -17.50 -20.22 11.80
CA CYS A 562 -17.34 -18.95 11.08
C CYS A 562 -17.36 -17.73 12.01
N THR A 563 -16.88 -17.87 13.24
CA THR A 563 -16.85 -16.82 14.26
C THR A 563 -15.55 -15.98 14.27
N GLY A 564 -14.69 -16.19 13.28
CA GLY A 564 -13.40 -15.52 13.14
C GLY A 564 -13.40 -14.33 12.18
N PRO A 565 -12.28 -13.57 12.11
CA PRO A 565 -12.17 -12.36 11.29
C PRO A 565 -12.36 -12.60 9.79
N ALA A 566 -11.88 -13.71 9.24
CA ALA A 566 -12.04 -14.03 7.83
C ALA A 566 -13.52 -14.16 7.40
N SER A 567 -14.36 -14.72 8.28
CA SER A 567 -15.81 -14.84 8.02
C SER A 567 -16.51 -13.48 8.14
N ALA A 568 -16.09 -12.63 9.06
CA ALA A 568 -16.55 -11.25 9.16
C ALA A 568 -16.18 -10.46 7.89
N GLU A 569 -14.93 -10.55 7.44
CA GLU A 569 -14.51 -9.94 6.19
C GLU A 569 -15.29 -10.45 4.98
N PHE A 570 -15.60 -11.76 4.92
CA PHE A 570 -16.43 -12.33 3.85
C PHE A 570 -17.80 -11.62 3.75
N VAL A 571 -18.47 -11.42 4.89
CA VAL A 571 -19.74 -10.69 4.95
C VAL A 571 -19.57 -9.22 4.53
N LEU A 572 -18.52 -8.54 5.01
CA LEU A 572 -18.29 -7.13 4.75
C LEU A 572 -17.80 -6.85 3.31
N ARG A 573 -17.32 -7.86 2.62
CA ARG A 573 -16.94 -7.78 1.19
C ARG A 573 -18.11 -8.03 0.24
N ASP A 574 -19.22 -8.59 0.71
CA ASP A 574 -20.37 -8.87 -0.15
C ASP A 574 -21.15 -7.57 -0.48
N PRO A 575 -21.21 -7.16 -1.77
CA PRO A 575 -21.83 -5.89 -2.17
C PRO A 575 -23.36 -5.88 -2.03
N THR A 576 -23.97 -7.02 -1.73
CA THR A 576 -25.43 -7.10 -1.53
C THR A 576 -25.83 -6.86 -0.08
N VAL A 577 -24.90 -6.96 0.85
CA VAL A 577 -25.15 -6.81 2.29
C VAL A 577 -25.21 -5.33 2.68
N ASN A 578 -26.28 -4.92 3.35
CA ASN A 578 -26.43 -3.57 3.90
C ASN A 578 -26.64 -3.54 5.43
N PHE A 579 -26.52 -4.70 6.10
CA PHE A 579 -26.50 -4.84 7.55
C PHE A 579 -25.73 -6.12 7.91
N ALA A 580 -24.75 -6.02 8.80
CA ALA A 580 -23.92 -7.15 9.23
C ALA A 580 -24.21 -7.54 10.67
N VAL A 581 -24.30 -8.86 10.94
CA VAL A 581 -24.40 -9.42 12.29
C VAL A 581 -23.26 -10.43 12.47
N LEU A 582 -22.29 -10.10 13.32
CA LEU A 582 -21.02 -10.81 13.38
C LEU A 582 -20.82 -11.48 14.74
N GLU A 583 -20.85 -12.80 14.77
CA GLU A 583 -20.47 -13.57 15.94
C GLU A 583 -18.95 -13.56 16.13
N CYS A 584 -18.47 -13.12 17.32
CA CYS A 584 -17.07 -12.95 17.65
C CYS A 584 -16.68 -13.91 18.78
N ALA A 585 -16.00 -15.01 18.42
CA ALA A 585 -15.52 -15.98 19.40
C ALA A 585 -14.07 -15.69 19.83
N ARG A 586 -13.74 -16.17 21.03
CA ARG A 586 -12.40 -16.05 21.62
C ARG A 586 -11.28 -16.51 20.68
N GLY A 587 -11.46 -17.65 20.02
CA GLY A 587 -10.44 -18.24 19.15
C GLY A 587 -10.06 -17.33 17.97
N GLY A 588 -11.02 -16.66 17.36
CA GLY A 588 -10.80 -15.67 16.31
C GLY A 588 -10.03 -14.45 16.81
N LEU A 589 -10.49 -13.87 17.94
CA LEU A 589 -9.88 -12.71 18.58
C LEU A 589 -8.39 -12.93 18.94
N LEU A 590 -8.05 -14.11 19.44
CA LEU A 590 -6.68 -14.46 19.84
C LEU A 590 -5.77 -14.82 18.66
N ARG A 591 -6.33 -15.25 17.51
CA ARG A 591 -5.53 -15.63 16.31
C ARG A 591 -5.22 -14.47 15.38
N ALA A 592 -6.18 -13.57 15.18
CA ALA A 592 -6.03 -12.51 14.18
C ALA A 592 -6.76 -11.20 14.53
N GLY A 593 -7.42 -11.12 15.70
CA GLY A 593 -8.25 -9.97 16.08
C GLY A 593 -9.64 -9.99 15.45
N LEU A 594 -10.30 -8.82 15.38
CA LEU A 594 -11.59 -8.65 14.72
C LEU A 594 -11.41 -8.37 13.22
N GLY A 595 -12.34 -8.82 12.38
CA GLY A 595 -12.36 -8.54 10.94
C GLY A 595 -12.99 -7.19 10.57
N PHE A 596 -13.14 -6.28 11.53
CA PHE A 596 -13.66 -4.92 11.36
C PHE A 596 -13.02 -3.98 12.38
N LYS A 597 -12.95 -2.68 12.06
CA LYS A 597 -12.34 -1.67 12.96
C LYS A 597 -13.32 -1.25 14.07
N ASN A 598 -14.58 -0.98 13.71
CA ASN A 598 -15.62 -0.51 14.62
C ASN A 598 -16.96 -1.18 14.33
N CYS A 599 -17.84 -1.24 15.32
CA CYS A 599 -19.23 -1.64 15.18
C CYS A 599 -20.17 -0.57 15.74
N ASP A 600 -21.45 -0.66 15.37
CA ASP A 600 -22.49 0.28 15.82
C ASP A 600 -23.16 -0.25 17.10
N VAL A 601 -23.28 -1.56 17.20
CA VAL A 601 -23.80 -2.24 18.40
C VAL A 601 -22.89 -3.42 18.75
N ALA A 602 -22.55 -3.55 20.03
CA ALA A 602 -21.93 -4.76 20.56
C ALA A 602 -22.84 -5.40 21.61
N VAL A 603 -22.97 -6.72 21.60
CA VAL A 603 -23.70 -7.48 22.61
C VAL A 603 -22.73 -8.41 23.33
N VAL A 604 -22.66 -8.34 24.65
CA VAL A 604 -21.92 -9.28 25.50
C VAL A 604 -22.90 -10.07 26.35
N THR A 605 -23.06 -11.35 26.05
CA THR A 605 -24.08 -12.19 26.69
C THR A 605 -23.70 -12.63 28.10
N ASN A 606 -22.51 -13.21 28.27
CA ASN A 606 -21.98 -13.67 29.57
C ASN A 606 -20.49 -14.04 29.47
N VAL A 607 -19.83 -14.15 30.62
CA VAL A 607 -18.48 -14.68 30.76
C VAL A 607 -18.50 -15.78 31.84
N SER A 608 -18.31 -17.01 31.43
CA SER A 608 -18.21 -18.15 32.35
C SER A 608 -16.94 -18.96 32.05
N PRO A 609 -16.40 -19.72 33.04
CA PRO A 609 -15.23 -20.57 32.80
C PRO A 609 -15.48 -21.56 31.68
N ASP A 610 -14.81 -21.38 30.55
CA ASP A 610 -14.91 -22.25 29.38
C ASP A 610 -13.59 -22.23 28.62
N HIS A 611 -13.04 -23.41 28.35
CA HIS A 611 -11.79 -23.61 27.64
C HIS A 611 -10.59 -22.81 28.22
N LEU A 612 -10.51 -22.64 29.53
CA LEU A 612 -9.34 -22.05 30.19
C LEU A 612 -8.08 -22.92 29.92
N GLY A 613 -6.90 -22.29 29.92
CA GLY A 613 -5.61 -22.95 29.62
C GLY A 613 -5.25 -22.97 28.14
N LEU A 614 -6.12 -22.49 27.23
CA LEU A 614 -5.82 -22.43 25.81
C LEU A 614 -5.31 -21.04 25.39
N LYS A 615 -4.20 -21.03 24.62
CA LYS A 615 -3.55 -19.81 24.07
C LYS A 615 -3.19 -18.77 25.15
N GLY A 616 -2.69 -19.23 26.29
CA GLY A 616 -2.23 -18.36 27.39
C GLY A 616 -3.36 -17.67 28.17
N ILE A 617 -4.62 -18.10 28.03
CA ILE A 617 -5.76 -17.58 28.79
C ILE A 617 -6.08 -18.57 29.91
N HIS A 618 -5.64 -18.27 31.11
CA HIS A 618 -5.70 -19.17 32.25
C HIS A 618 -6.78 -18.78 33.27
N THR A 619 -7.20 -17.51 33.29
CA THR A 619 -8.19 -17.01 34.25
C THR A 619 -9.44 -16.47 33.54
N ILE A 620 -10.55 -16.38 34.33
CA ILE A 620 -11.82 -15.86 33.84
C ILE A 620 -11.73 -14.35 33.55
N GLU A 621 -10.90 -13.62 34.28
CA GLU A 621 -10.64 -12.20 34.07
C GLU A 621 -9.90 -11.97 32.73
N GLN A 622 -8.92 -12.82 32.42
CA GLN A 622 -8.28 -12.80 31.10
C GLN A 622 -9.28 -13.10 29.99
N LEU A 623 -10.19 -14.07 30.19
CA LEU A 623 -11.26 -14.38 29.24
C LEU A 623 -12.24 -13.20 29.09
N ALA A 624 -12.60 -12.53 30.19
CA ALA A 624 -13.39 -11.30 30.16
C ALA A 624 -12.69 -10.20 29.37
N ARG A 625 -11.37 -10.02 29.55
CA ARG A 625 -10.57 -9.06 28.79
C ARG A 625 -10.57 -9.36 27.28
N VAL A 626 -10.47 -10.63 26.87
CA VAL A 626 -10.58 -11.02 25.43
C VAL A 626 -11.95 -10.63 24.87
N LYS A 627 -13.03 -10.92 25.57
CA LYS A 627 -14.38 -10.57 25.12
C LYS A 627 -14.63 -9.06 25.17
N GLY A 628 -14.05 -8.34 26.12
CA GLY A 628 -14.11 -6.90 26.26
C GLY A 628 -13.59 -6.12 25.03
N VAL A 629 -12.75 -6.74 24.20
CA VAL A 629 -12.31 -6.13 22.91
C VAL A 629 -13.50 -5.75 22.04
N VAL A 630 -14.56 -6.56 22.01
CA VAL A 630 -15.72 -6.33 21.14
C VAL A 630 -16.49 -5.06 21.51
N PRO A 631 -16.98 -4.86 22.75
CA PRO A 631 -17.68 -3.63 23.12
C PRO A 631 -16.75 -2.39 23.11
N GLU A 632 -15.44 -2.53 23.29
CA GLU A 632 -14.49 -1.41 23.17
C GLU A 632 -14.35 -0.88 21.71
N THR A 633 -14.84 -1.60 20.70
CA THR A 633 -14.86 -1.16 19.29
C THR A 633 -16.14 -0.43 18.90
N VAL A 634 -17.09 -0.28 19.81
CA VAL A 634 -18.34 0.45 19.53
C VAL A 634 -18.03 1.93 19.28
N LEU A 635 -18.65 2.48 18.24
CA LEU A 635 -18.54 3.91 17.94
C LEU A 635 -19.10 4.77 19.09
N PRO A 636 -18.63 6.02 19.27
CA PRO A 636 -19.07 6.88 20.37
C PRO A 636 -20.59 7.10 20.42
N ASP A 637 -21.26 7.15 19.27
CA ASP A 637 -22.71 7.25 19.12
C ASP A 637 -23.44 5.90 19.09
N GLY A 638 -22.68 4.80 19.09
CA GLY A 638 -23.19 3.43 19.14
C GLY A 638 -23.58 2.97 20.54
N THR A 639 -23.94 1.70 20.69
CA THR A 639 -24.43 1.14 21.96
C THR A 639 -23.78 -0.22 22.29
N ALA A 640 -23.20 -0.34 23.46
CA ALA A 640 -22.80 -1.62 24.06
C ALA A 640 -23.95 -2.17 24.93
N VAL A 641 -24.45 -3.36 24.59
CA VAL A 641 -25.50 -4.05 25.32
C VAL A 641 -24.86 -5.11 26.22
N LEU A 642 -24.91 -4.91 27.53
CA LEU A 642 -24.19 -5.70 28.53
C LEU A 642 -25.15 -6.41 29.49
N ASN A 643 -24.82 -7.65 29.86
CA ASN A 643 -25.54 -8.41 30.86
C ASN A 643 -25.23 -7.90 32.26
N ALA A 644 -26.23 -7.35 32.96
CA ALA A 644 -26.10 -6.87 34.32
C ALA A 644 -26.09 -7.99 35.40
N ASP A 645 -26.49 -9.19 35.03
CA ASP A 645 -26.44 -10.36 35.93
C ASP A 645 -25.04 -11.01 36.00
N ASP A 646 -24.12 -10.59 35.14
CA ASP A 646 -22.73 -11.05 35.07
C ASP A 646 -21.78 -9.90 35.45
N GLU A 647 -21.20 -9.99 36.64
CA GLU A 647 -20.33 -8.91 37.16
C GLU A 647 -19.15 -8.58 36.26
N LEU A 648 -18.53 -9.60 35.61
CA LEU A 648 -17.41 -9.36 34.68
C LEU A 648 -17.86 -8.63 33.42
N VAL A 649 -19.06 -8.92 32.93
CA VAL A 649 -19.65 -8.21 31.78
C VAL A 649 -20.06 -6.81 32.19
N TYR A 650 -20.73 -6.65 33.33
CA TYR A 650 -21.15 -5.36 33.86
C TYR A 650 -19.96 -4.39 34.04
N GLU A 651 -18.85 -4.88 34.57
CA GLU A 651 -17.64 -4.08 34.78
C GLU A 651 -16.96 -3.60 33.47
N MET A 652 -17.22 -4.25 32.33
CA MET A 652 -16.69 -3.79 31.02
C MET A 652 -17.10 -2.35 30.70
N ARG A 653 -18.27 -1.88 31.20
CA ARG A 653 -18.77 -0.52 30.98
C ARG A 653 -17.78 0.59 31.35
N ARG A 654 -16.86 0.33 32.30
CA ARG A 654 -15.88 1.31 32.76
C ARG A 654 -14.85 1.72 31.71
N ASN A 655 -14.65 0.87 30.71
CA ASN A 655 -13.66 1.07 29.64
C ASN A 655 -14.29 1.56 28.34
N LEU A 656 -15.60 1.83 28.31
CA LEU A 656 -16.33 2.15 27.11
C LEU A 656 -16.50 3.67 26.94
N ASN A 657 -16.43 4.14 25.70
CA ASN A 657 -16.67 5.53 25.30
C ASN A 657 -17.94 5.66 24.42
N CYS A 658 -18.93 4.78 24.62
CA CYS A 658 -20.17 4.72 23.86
C CYS A 658 -21.36 4.66 24.81
N ASN A 659 -22.58 4.65 24.26
CA ASN A 659 -23.78 4.41 25.07
C ASN A 659 -23.76 2.97 25.61
N VAL A 660 -24.29 2.78 26.83
CA VAL A 660 -24.42 1.47 27.45
C VAL A 660 -25.89 1.18 27.73
N ALA A 661 -26.35 0.03 27.27
CA ALA A 661 -27.65 -0.54 27.61
C ALA A 661 -27.43 -1.82 28.43
N LEU A 662 -28.13 -1.95 29.52
CA LEU A 662 -28.06 -3.12 30.40
C LEU A 662 -29.29 -4.00 30.18
N PHE A 663 -29.13 -5.31 30.28
CA PHE A 663 -30.22 -6.25 30.38
C PHE A 663 -29.99 -7.21 31.55
N SER A 664 -31.09 -7.66 32.16
CA SER A 664 -31.09 -8.61 33.27
C SER A 664 -32.26 -9.57 33.11
N MET A 665 -32.10 -10.79 33.63
CA MET A 665 -33.19 -11.76 33.81
C MET A 665 -33.80 -11.63 35.20
N ASP A 666 -33.18 -10.91 36.12
CA ASP A 666 -33.66 -10.62 37.45
C ASP A 666 -34.30 -9.21 37.48
N GLU A 667 -35.62 -9.18 37.73
CA GLU A 667 -36.36 -7.92 37.84
C GLU A 667 -35.96 -7.04 39.03
N ASN A 668 -35.28 -7.65 40.01
CA ASN A 668 -34.75 -6.95 41.19
C ASN A 668 -33.29 -6.49 41.01
N ASN A 669 -32.68 -6.71 39.86
CA ASN A 669 -31.33 -6.26 39.62
C ASN A 669 -31.26 -4.73 39.69
N THR A 670 -30.40 -4.21 40.58
CA THR A 670 -30.29 -2.78 40.88
C THR A 670 -29.27 -2.04 40.01
N HIS A 671 -28.61 -2.76 39.13
CA HIS A 671 -27.69 -2.17 38.11
C HIS A 671 -28.48 -1.68 36.90
#